data_c0acc0e5e6f59c32bb2bf67cf91833ef
#
_entry.id   c0acc0e5e6f59c32bb2bf67cf91833ef
#
_cell.length_a   1.000
_cell.length_b   1.000
_cell.length_c   1.000
_cell.angle_alpha   90.00
_cell.angle_beta   90.00
_cell.angle_gamma   90.00
#
_symmetry.space_group_name_H-M   'P 1'
#
loop_
_entity.id
_entity.type
_entity.pdbx_description
1 polymer ?
#
loop_
_entity_poly.entity_id
_entity_poly.type
_entity_poly.pdbx_seq_one_letter_code
_entity_poly.pdbx_strand_id
1 'polypeptide(L)'
;MIPFLPIFSLLLLCVVNPANSNSYYDKVLAHSRIRGRDQGPNVCALQQILGTKKKYFSSCKNWYQGAICGKKTTVLYECCPGYMRMEGMKGCPAVMPIDHVYGTLGIVGATTTQHYSDVSKLRAEIEGKGSYTYFAPSNEAWENLDSDIRKGLESNVNVELLNALHSHMVDKRMLTKDLKNGMVIPSMYNNLGLFINHYPNGVVTVNCARIIHGNQVATNGVVHVIDRVLTQIGTSIQDFIEGEDELSSFRAAAITSDLLESLGRDGHFTLFAPTNEAFEKLPRGVLERIMGDKVASEALLKYHILNTLQCSEAIMGGAVFETMEGNTIEIGCEGDSITINGVKMVNKKDIVTNNGVIHLIDEVLIPDSAKQVTELGGKQQTTFTDLVAQLGLASSLKPDGEYTLLAPVNNAFSDDTLSMDQRILKVMLQNHILNIKVGLNELYNGQILETIGGQKLRVFVYRTSVCVENSCMVRGSKQGRNGAIHAFRDIITPADKSFHEKLKQDKRFSIFLSLLEAADLKDLLSQPGEWTLFAPTNDAFKGMTKEEMSILIGDKNALQNIVLYHLTPGVFIGKGFEPGVTNILKTSQGSKIYVKGVNDTLLVNELKSKDSDIMTTNGVIHVVDKLLYPADTPVGNDQLLEILNKLIKYIQIKFVHGSTFKEIPMTVYRPTLTKLQIEGEPEFKLIKEGEPRTEIIHGEPIIKTYTKIIDGVPVEITEKQTREERIITGPEIKYTRVSAGGGETEETLKKLLQKEVSKVTKFIEGGDDHLFEDEDIKRLLQGDTPVKKIQAKKRVQGSRRRSREGRSQ
;
A
#
# COMPACT_ATOMS: atom_id res chain seq x y z
N MET A 1 -40.20 -26.13 48.73
CA MET A 1 -38.79 -25.76 48.86
C MET A 1 -38.00 -26.80 48.04
N ILE A 2 -37.73 -26.53 46.79
CA ILE A 2 -36.90 -27.33 45.91
C ILE A 2 -35.69 -26.48 45.57
N PRO A 3 -34.45 -26.95 45.69
CA PRO A 3 -33.28 -26.11 45.57
C PRO A 3 -32.94 -25.87 44.11
N PHE A 4 -32.98 -24.58 43.70
CA PHE A 4 -32.43 -24.10 42.47
C PHE A 4 -30.93 -23.89 42.65
N LEU A 5 -30.12 -24.91 42.52
CA LEU A 5 -28.66 -24.77 42.45
C LEU A 5 -27.99 -26.02 41.86
N PRO A 6 -28.01 -26.21 40.53
CA PRO A 6 -26.77 -26.60 39.86
C PRO A 6 -26.64 -26.08 38.42
N ILE A 7 -27.49 -25.19 37.90
CA ILE A 7 -27.37 -24.71 36.48
C ILE A 7 -26.34 -23.60 36.34
N PHE A 8 -26.05 -22.84 37.40
CA PHE A 8 -25.06 -21.76 37.36
C PHE A 8 -23.61 -22.26 37.40
N SER A 9 -23.37 -23.46 37.92
CA SER A 9 -22.03 -24.06 37.97
C SER A 9 -21.56 -24.63 36.61
N LEU A 10 -22.50 -25.04 35.72
CA LEU A 10 -22.14 -25.54 34.39
C LEU A 10 -21.87 -24.43 33.40
N LEU A 11 -22.43 -23.25 33.60
CA LEU A 11 -22.17 -22.07 32.72
C LEU A 11 -20.84 -21.39 33.05
N LEU A 12 -20.31 -21.54 34.25
CA LEU A 12 -19.00 -20.98 34.62
C LEU A 12 -17.81 -21.82 34.11
N LEU A 13 -18.02 -23.06 33.69
CA LEU A 13 -16.99 -23.91 33.10
C LEU A 13 -16.79 -23.69 31.60
N CYS A 14 -17.69 -22.97 30.97
CA CYS A 14 -17.55 -22.60 29.55
C CYS A 14 -16.87 -21.24 29.29
N VAL A 15 -16.53 -20.49 30.31
CA VAL A 15 -15.85 -19.19 30.23
C VAL A 15 -14.44 -19.28 30.87
N VAL A 16 -13.77 -20.39 30.68
CA VAL A 16 -12.31 -20.40 30.76
C VAL A 16 -11.85 -20.11 29.32
N ASN A 17 -11.78 -18.84 28.99
CA ASN A 17 -10.94 -18.38 27.89
C ASN A 17 -9.51 -18.85 28.22
N PRO A 18 -8.93 -19.81 27.49
CA PRO A 18 -7.50 -19.97 27.52
C PRO A 18 -6.93 -18.78 26.74
N ALA A 19 -6.44 -17.80 27.45
CA ALA A 19 -5.45 -16.87 26.93
C ALA A 19 -4.16 -17.66 26.62
N ASN A 20 -4.25 -18.66 25.74
CA ASN A 20 -3.12 -19.38 25.19
C ASN A 20 -2.86 -18.78 23.83
N SER A 21 -1.73 -18.13 23.69
CA SER A 21 -1.13 -17.76 22.42
C SER A 21 -0.91 -19.04 21.61
N ASN A 22 -1.92 -19.46 20.85
CA ASN A 22 -1.78 -20.58 19.95
C ASN A 22 -0.65 -20.25 18.98
N SER A 23 0.31 -21.16 18.82
CA SER A 23 1.40 -21.01 17.85
C SER A 23 0.82 -20.86 16.44
N TYR A 24 1.60 -20.30 15.50
CA TYR A 24 1.18 -20.24 14.09
C TYR A 24 0.86 -21.63 13.53
N TYR A 25 1.61 -22.65 13.94
CA TYR A 25 1.32 -24.06 13.61
C TYR A 25 -0.08 -24.49 14.07
N ASP A 26 -0.44 -24.23 15.32
CA ASP A 26 -1.74 -24.62 15.86
C ASP A 26 -2.89 -23.87 15.16
N LYS A 27 -2.68 -22.60 14.79
CA LYS A 27 -3.66 -21.82 14.02
C LYS A 27 -3.90 -22.41 12.63
N VAL A 28 -2.84 -22.77 11.90
CA VAL A 28 -2.97 -23.37 10.56
C VAL A 28 -3.57 -24.77 10.65
N LEU A 29 -3.19 -25.54 11.65
CA LEU A 29 -3.78 -26.85 11.92
C LEU A 29 -5.30 -26.74 12.20
N ALA A 30 -5.71 -25.77 13.02
CA ALA A 30 -7.11 -25.48 13.28
C ALA A 30 -7.88 -25.11 12.00
N HIS A 31 -7.32 -24.27 11.13
CA HIS A 31 -7.91 -23.93 9.83
C HIS A 31 -8.01 -25.14 8.93
N SER A 32 -6.97 -25.96 8.86
CA SER A 32 -6.96 -27.21 8.08
C SER A 32 -8.05 -28.18 8.53
N ARG A 33 -8.26 -28.30 9.86
CA ARG A 33 -9.30 -29.10 10.48
C ARG A 33 -10.70 -28.58 10.16
N ILE A 34 -10.91 -27.26 10.21
CA ILE A 34 -12.20 -26.66 9.80
C ILE A 34 -12.54 -27.03 8.36
N ARG A 35 -11.58 -27.02 7.45
CA ARG A 35 -11.75 -27.37 6.04
C ARG A 35 -11.95 -28.86 5.78
N GLY A 36 -11.39 -29.71 6.63
CA GLY A 36 -11.59 -31.16 6.59
C GLY A 36 -12.91 -31.61 7.22
N ARG A 37 -13.68 -30.72 7.84
CA ARG A 37 -14.85 -31.06 8.66
C ARG A 37 -15.91 -31.92 7.95
N ASP A 38 -16.13 -31.66 6.66
CA ASP A 38 -17.13 -32.37 5.87
C ASP A 38 -16.74 -33.85 5.60
N GLN A 39 -15.45 -34.17 5.74
CA GLN A 39 -14.92 -35.54 5.59
C GLN A 39 -15.04 -36.36 6.89
N GLY A 40 -15.45 -35.75 7.99
CA GLY A 40 -15.65 -36.39 9.29
C GLY A 40 -14.80 -35.75 10.40
N PRO A 41 -14.94 -36.29 11.64
CA PRO A 41 -14.21 -35.74 12.80
C PRO A 41 -12.70 -35.89 12.63
N ASN A 42 -11.96 -34.91 13.11
CA ASN A 42 -10.48 -34.86 13.17
C ASN A 42 -9.77 -35.10 11.82
N VAL A 43 -10.41 -34.75 10.71
CA VAL A 43 -9.80 -34.76 9.39
C VAL A 43 -9.23 -33.35 9.09
N CYS A 44 -8.00 -33.32 8.59
CA CYS A 44 -7.30 -32.13 8.15
C CYS A 44 -7.23 -32.07 6.61
N ALA A 45 -7.44 -30.89 6.05
CA ALA A 45 -7.24 -30.65 4.63
C ALA A 45 -5.78 -30.26 4.37
N LEU A 46 -5.08 -31.03 3.56
CA LEU A 46 -3.69 -30.79 3.16
C LEU A 46 -3.65 -30.42 1.67
N GLN A 47 -2.72 -29.59 1.30
CA GLN A 47 -2.41 -29.31 -0.10
C GLN A 47 -1.10 -29.97 -0.47
N GLN A 48 -1.18 -30.94 -1.37
CA GLN A 48 -0.01 -31.60 -1.92
C GLN A 48 0.38 -30.96 -3.25
N ILE A 49 1.66 -30.63 -3.39
CA ILE A 49 2.20 -30.13 -4.66
C ILE A 49 2.21 -31.28 -5.66
N LEU A 50 1.59 -31.05 -6.84
CA LEU A 50 1.50 -32.07 -7.90
C LEU A 50 2.89 -32.52 -8.36
N GLY A 51 3.08 -33.83 -8.48
CA GLY A 51 4.34 -34.44 -8.86
C GLY A 51 5.37 -34.56 -7.73
N THR A 52 4.99 -34.24 -6.49
CA THR A 52 5.86 -34.36 -5.32
C THR A 52 5.12 -34.99 -4.15
N LYS A 53 5.88 -35.44 -3.13
CA LYS A 53 5.31 -35.91 -1.86
C LYS A 53 5.10 -34.77 -0.84
N LYS A 54 5.51 -33.53 -1.16
CA LYS A 54 5.43 -32.38 -0.25
C LYS A 54 3.99 -31.98 0.03
N LYS A 55 3.61 -31.98 1.29
CA LYS A 55 2.26 -31.62 1.78
C LYS A 55 2.35 -30.47 2.76
N TYR A 56 1.36 -29.58 2.71
CA TYR A 56 1.22 -28.44 3.61
C TYR A 56 -0.20 -28.37 4.14
N PHE A 57 -0.36 -27.95 5.39
CA PHE A 57 -1.70 -27.64 5.91
C PHE A 57 -2.32 -26.49 5.14
N SER A 58 -3.61 -26.64 4.81
CA SER A 58 -4.34 -25.63 4.05
C SER A 58 -4.43 -24.32 4.82
N SER A 59 -3.71 -23.29 4.37
CA SER A 59 -3.89 -21.90 4.78
C SER A 59 -4.95 -21.20 3.94
N CYS A 60 -5.44 -20.03 4.38
CA CYS A 60 -6.39 -19.27 3.57
C CYS A 60 -5.79 -18.86 2.22
N LYS A 61 -4.56 -18.39 2.21
CA LYS A 61 -3.86 -17.93 1.01
C LYS A 61 -3.67 -19.08 0.00
N ASN A 62 -3.12 -20.22 0.44
CA ASN A 62 -2.84 -21.36 -0.44
C ASN A 62 -4.11 -21.99 -0.99
N TRP A 63 -5.18 -22.00 -0.19
CA TRP A 63 -6.46 -22.56 -0.61
C TRP A 63 -7.08 -21.84 -1.79
N TYR A 64 -7.11 -20.50 -1.73
CA TYR A 64 -7.70 -19.70 -2.81
C TYR A 64 -6.83 -19.64 -4.07
N GLN A 65 -5.54 -19.74 -3.94
CA GLN A 65 -4.64 -19.72 -5.09
C GLN A 65 -4.55 -21.08 -5.80
N GLY A 66 -4.82 -22.20 -5.10
CA GLY A 66 -4.70 -23.55 -5.67
C GLY A 66 -3.30 -23.93 -6.14
N ALA A 67 -2.30 -23.15 -5.73
CA ALA A 67 -0.91 -23.31 -6.13
C ALA A 67 0.05 -22.93 -4.99
N ILE A 68 1.19 -23.58 -4.96
CA ILE A 68 2.33 -23.26 -4.08
C ILE A 68 3.55 -23.16 -4.99
N CYS A 69 4.28 -22.04 -4.92
CA CYS A 69 5.44 -21.79 -5.79
C CYS A 69 5.13 -21.99 -7.29
N GLY A 70 3.98 -21.50 -7.76
CA GLY A 70 3.55 -21.62 -9.15
C GLY A 70 3.11 -23.04 -9.57
N LYS A 71 3.38 -24.08 -8.77
CA LYS A 71 2.93 -25.45 -9.02
C LYS A 71 1.50 -25.64 -8.51
N LYS A 72 0.65 -26.26 -9.32
CA LYS A 72 -0.72 -26.63 -8.92
C LYS A 72 -0.68 -27.61 -7.74
N THR A 73 -1.67 -27.48 -6.86
CA THR A 73 -1.82 -28.37 -5.70
C THR A 73 -3.12 -29.18 -5.80
N THR A 74 -3.08 -30.40 -5.26
CA THR A 74 -4.30 -31.19 -4.99
C THR A 74 -4.61 -31.15 -3.50
N VAL A 75 -5.90 -31.15 -3.18
CA VAL A 75 -6.35 -31.22 -1.79
C VAL A 75 -6.48 -32.68 -1.39
N LEU A 76 -5.78 -33.05 -0.33
CA LEU A 76 -5.87 -34.34 0.31
C LEU A 76 -6.52 -34.18 1.69
N TYR A 77 -7.23 -35.21 2.11
CA TYR A 77 -7.86 -35.28 3.40
C TYR A 77 -7.26 -36.44 4.21
N GLU A 78 -6.52 -36.12 5.23
CA GLU A 78 -5.83 -37.06 6.10
C GLU A 78 -6.23 -36.82 7.57
N CYS A 79 -5.96 -37.80 8.43
CA CYS A 79 -6.15 -37.58 9.85
C CYS A 79 -5.28 -36.42 10.33
N CYS A 80 -5.86 -35.55 11.15
CA CYS A 80 -5.07 -34.55 11.84
C CYS A 80 -4.04 -35.23 12.77
N PRO A 81 -2.88 -34.63 13.03
CA PRO A 81 -1.88 -35.20 13.90
C PRO A 81 -2.46 -35.65 15.27
N GLY A 82 -2.12 -36.87 15.70
CA GLY A 82 -2.62 -37.47 16.92
C GLY A 82 -3.95 -38.24 16.79
N TYR A 83 -4.55 -38.32 15.61
CA TYR A 83 -5.81 -39.05 15.38
C TYR A 83 -5.62 -40.14 14.34
N MET A 84 -6.49 -41.16 14.37
CA MET A 84 -6.46 -42.31 13.48
C MET A 84 -7.85 -42.71 13.02
N ARG A 85 -7.90 -43.41 11.86
CA ARG A 85 -9.12 -43.98 11.31
C ARG A 85 -9.53 -45.24 12.06
N MET A 86 -10.82 -45.49 12.13
CA MET A 86 -11.39 -46.80 12.56
C MET A 86 -12.17 -47.38 11.42
N GLU A 87 -12.12 -48.71 11.29
CA GLU A 87 -12.89 -49.42 10.27
C GLU A 87 -14.39 -49.13 10.42
N GLY A 88 -15.04 -48.92 9.28
CA GLY A 88 -16.46 -48.59 9.21
C GLY A 88 -16.89 -47.20 9.68
N MET A 89 -15.99 -46.39 10.19
CA MET A 89 -16.31 -45.03 10.64
C MET A 89 -15.79 -43.94 9.69
N LYS A 90 -16.58 -42.88 9.54
CA LYS A 90 -16.20 -41.73 8.73
C LYS A 90 -15.21 -40.84 9.52
N GLY A 91 -14.15 -40.38 8.83
CA GLY A 91 -13.15 -39.50 9.42
C GLY A 91 -12.12 -40.21 10.28
N CYS A 92 -11.63 -39.50 11.31
CA CYS A 92 -10.61 -40.02 12.23
C CYS A 92 -11.09 -39.88 13.70
N PRO A 93 -12.05 -40.73 14.12
CA PRO A 93 -12.70 -40.61 15.41
C PRO A 93 -11.84 -41.07 16.58
N ALA A 94 -10.80 -41.88 16.35
CA ALA A 94 -9.95 -42.41 17.40
C ALA A 94 -8.70 -41.54 17.61
N VAL A 95 -8.24 -41.54 18.84
CA VAL A 95 -6.93 -40.94 19.24
C VAL A 95 -5.87 -42.02 19.08
N MET A 96 -4.70 -41.67 18.55
CA MET A 96 -3.56 -42.61 18.48
C MET A 96 -3.18 -43.09 19.90
N PRO A 97 -2.77 -44.36 20.03
CA PRO A 97 -2.34 -44.87 21.35
C PRO A 97 -1.14 -44.07 21.84
N ILE A 98 -1.08 -43.87 23.14
CA ILE A 98 0.05 -43.27 23.83
C ILE A 98 1.07 -44.38 24.18
N ASP A 99 2.32 -44.11 23.81
CA ASP A 99 3.46 -44.96 24.13
C ASP A 99 4.65 -44.09 24.58
N HIS A 100 5.74 -44.66 25.00
CA HIS A 100 6.99 -43.92 25.21
C HIS A 100 7.53 -43.36 23.85
N VAL A 101 8.55 -42.51 23.92
CA VAL A 101 9.09 -41.83 22.73
C VAL A 101 9.46 -42.82 21.64
N TYR A 102 10.14 -43.92 21.96
CA TYR A 102 10.53 -44.94 20.98
C TYR A 102 9.29 -45.58 20.28
N GLY A 103 8.29 -46.00 21.03
CA GLY A 103 7.06 -46.55 20.42
C GLY A 103 6.29 -45.53 19.59
N THR A 104 6.29 -44.26 20.05
CA THR A 104 5.67 -43.14 19.33
C THR A 104 6.31 -42.91 17.95
N LEU A 105 7.63 -43.13 17.78
CA LEU A 105 8.29 -43.05 16.46
C LEU A 105 7.65 -43.99 15.44
N GLY A 106 7.35 -45.25 15.87
CA GLY A 106 6.65 -46.20 15.00
C GLY A 106 5.20 -45.79 14.68
N ILE A 107 4.48 -45.28 15.71
CA ILE A 107 3.09 -44.84 15.56
C ILE A 107 2.98 -43.67 14.57
N VAL A 108 3.91 -42.74 14.57
CA VAL A 108 3.91 -41.58 13.64
C VAL A 108 4.54 -41.87 12.27
N GLY A 109 5.03 -43.10 12.06
CA GLY A 109 5.61 -43.53 10.78
C GLY A 109 7.07 -43.10 10.56
N ALA A 110 7.78 -42.64 11.60
CA ALA A 110 9.21 -42.33 11.56
C ALA A 110 10.04 -43.62 11.80
N THR A 111 9.80 -44.63 10.99
CA THR A 111 10.32 -45.98 11.19
C THR A 111 11.83 -46.08 10.97
N THR A 112 12.39 -45.27 10.06
CA THR A 112 13.85 -45.20 9.85
C THR A 112 14.54 -44.61 11.09
N THR A 113 13.98 -43.50 11.67
CA THR A 113 14.49 -42.95 12.93
C THR A 113 14.37 -43.95 14.07
N GLN A 114 13.28 -44.70 14.14
CA GLN A 114 13.08 -45.78 15.11
C GLN A 114 14.16 -46.87 14.96
N HIS A 115 14.40 -47.35 13.75
CA HIS A 115 15.44 -48.34 13.45
C HIS A 115 16.84 -47.83 13.83
N TYR A 116 17.18 -46.60 13.48
CA TYR A 116 18.47 -45.99 13.88
C TYR A 116 18.61 -45.83 15.38
N SER A 117 17.52 -45.62 16.11
CA SER A 117 17.51 -45.61 17.57
C SER A 117 17.83 -47.00 18.17
N ASP A 118 17.42 -48.09 17.50
CA ASP A 118 17.84 -49.45 17.88
C ASP A 118 19.30 -49.69 17.61
N VAL A 119 19.76 -49.38 16.38
CA VAL A 119 21.15 -49.62 15.94
C VAL A 119 22.14 -48.85 16.83
N SER A 120 21.84 -47.59 17.16
CA SER A 120 22.66 -46.72 17.99
C SER A 120 22.56 -47.01 19.49
N LYS A 121 21.68 -47.96 19.94
CA LYS A 121 21.35 -48.27 21.31
C LYS A 121 20.65 -47.12 22.10
N LEU A 122 20.17 -46.07 21.38
CA LEU A 122 19.39 -44.98 21.98
C LEU A 122 18.06 -45.44 22.54
N ARG A 123 17.52 -46.58 22.02
CA ARG A 123 16.24 -47.15 22.45
C ARG A 123 16.10 -47.23 23.96
N ALA A 124 17.09 -47.75 24.65
CA ALA A 124 17.03 -47.92 26.11
C ALA A 124 16.84 -46.59 26.85
N GLU A 125 17.35 -45.51 26.35
CA GLU A 125 17.23 -44.17 26.93
C GLU A 125 15.82 -43.62 26.67
N ILE A 126 15.32 -43.68 25.44
CA ILE A 126 14.03 -43.09 25.05
C ILE A 126 12.80 -44.00 25.39
N GLU A 127 13.02 -45.23 25.82
CA GLU A 127 12.00 -46.06 26.49
C GLU A 127 12.00 -45.83 28.01
N GLY A 128 13.09 -45.28 28.55
CA GLY A 128 13.32 -45.05 29.97
C GLY A 128 12.51 -43.87 30.53
N LYS A 129 12.81 -43.55 31.82
CA LYS A 129 12.24 -42.41 32.50
C LYS A 129 12.93 -41.14 31.99
N GLY A 130 12.15 -40.12 31.67
CA GLY A 130 12.65 -38.85 31.19
C GLY A 130 11.55 -37.91 30.76
N SER A 131 11.92 -36.80 30.19
CA SER A 131 10.98 -35.83 29.64
C SER A 131 11.59 -35.23 28.36
N TYR A 132 11.47 -35.92 27.25
CA TYR A 132 12.16 -35.62 26.01
C TYR A 132 11.33 -34.86 24.99
N THR A 133 11.98 -34.07 24.20
CA THR A 133 11.45 -33.63 22.90
C THR A 133 12.31 -34.22 21.82
N TYR A 134 11.73 -34.96 20.89
CA TYR A 134 12.43 -35.58 19.79
C TYR A 134 11.95 -34.95 18.45
N PHE A 135 12.82 -34.23 17.79
CA PHE A 135 12.60 -33.77 16.42
C PHE A 135 12.98 -34.90 15.46
N ALA A 136 12.05 -35.81 15.23
CA ALA A 136 12.32 -37.05 14.51
C ALA A 136 12.28 -36.83 12.99
N PRO A 137 13.37 -37.04 12.23
CA PRO A 137 13.33 -37.02 10.78
C PRO A 137 12.37 -38.06 10.21
N SER A 138 11.58 -37.67 9.21
CA SER A 138 10.75 -38.61 8.46
C SER A 138 11.60 -39.61 7.67
N ASN A 139 11.02 -40.71 7.21
CA ASN A 139 11.73 -41.66 6.36
C ASN A 139 12.30 -40.98 5.11
N GLU A 140 11.51 -40.09 4.48
CA GLU A 140 11.92 -39.30 3.32
C GLU A 140 13.07 -38.34 3.65
N ALA A 141 13.14 -37.80 4.88
CA ALA A 141 14.22 -36.96 5.31
C ALA A 141 15.57 -37.73 5.31
N TRP A 142 15.55 -38.98 5.75
CA TRP A 142 16.72 -39.86 5.70
C TRP A 142 17.07 -40.29 4.25
N GLU A 143 16.06 -40.55 3.41
CA GLU A 143 16.27 -40.88 1.99
C GLU A 143 16.94 -39.72 1.24
N ASN A 144 16.59 -38.49 1.57
CA ASN A 144 17.12 -37.26 0.93
C ASN A 144 18.45 -36.78 1.52
N LEU A 145 18.95 -37.42 2.59
CA LEU A 145 20.28 -37.13 3.14
C LEU A 145 21.37 -37.55 2.13
N ASP A 146 22.39 -36.72 2.04
CA ASP A 146 23.55 -37.04 1.21
C ASP A 146 24.04 -38.47 1.43
N SER A 147 24.36 -39.18 0.33
CA SER A 147 24.66 -40.60 0.36
C SER A 147 25.93 -40.93 1.15
N ASP A 148 26.89 -40.02 1.16
CA ASP A 148 28.15 -40.27 1.83
C ASP A 148 28.07 -39.97 3.31
N ILE A 149 27.31 -38.93 3.68
CA ILE A 149 26.93 -38.65 5.08
C ILE A 149 26.13 -39.83 5.64
N ARG A 150 25.12 -40.33 4.91
CA ARG A 150 24.32 -41.46 5.34
C ARG A 150 25.17 -42.72 5.54
N LYS A 151 26.02 -43.06 4.58
CA LYS A 151 26.98 -44.18 4.72
C LYS A 151 27.91 -44.02 5.91
N GLY A 152 28.39 -42.81 6.16
CA GLY A 152 29.17 -42.49 7.36
C GLY A 152 28.44 -42.82 8.65
N LEU A 153 27.16 -42.39 8.75
CA LEU A 153 26.30 -42.66 9.92
C LEU A 153 25.95 -44.16 10.05
N GLU A 154 25.79 -44.87 8.95
CA GLU A 154 25.49 -46.31 8.92
C GLU A 154 26.77 -47.18 9.06
N SER A 155 27.95 -46.58 9.08
CA SER A 155 29.19 -47.26 9.31
C SER A 155 29.24 -47.89 10.73
N ASN A 156 30.06 -48.89 10.95
CA ASN A 156 30.09 -49.65 12.20
C ASN A 156 30.46 -48.83 13.48
N VAL A 157 30.55 -47.53 13.39
CA VAL A 157 30.82 -46.65 14.51
C VAL A 157 29.49 -46.08 15.04
N ASN A 158 28.81 -46.85 15.87
CA ASN A 158 27.50 -46.49 16.49
C ASN A 158 27.52 -45.14 17.24
N VAL A 159 28.66 -44.61 17.56
CA VAL A 159 28.81 -43.34 18.31
C VAL A 159 28.38 -42.14 17.45
N GLU A 160 28.76 -42.12 16.15
CA GLU A 160 28.39 -41.00 15.26
C GLU A 160 26.89 -40.96 15.02
N LEU A 161 26.27 -42.13 14.80
CA LEU A 161 24.79 -42.21 14.67
C LEU A 161 24.13 -41.78 15.97
N LEU A 162 24.61 -42.21 17.12
CA LEU A 162 24.07 -41.79 18.44
C LEU A 162 24.16 -40.28 18.65
N ASN A 163 25.31 -39.68 18.30
CA ASN A 163 25.53 -38.24 18.40
C ASN A 163 24.60 -37.49 17.44
N ALA A 164 24.39 -37.96 16.24
CA ALA A 164 23.47 -37.43 15.28
C ALA A 164 22.03 -37.48 15.81
N LEU A 165 21.61 -38.61 16.42
CA LEU A 165 20.26 -38.71 17.02
C LEU A 165 20.12 -37.80 18.25
N HIS A 166 21.12 -37.70 19.11
CA HIS A 166 21.10 -36.77 20.24
C HIS A 166 21.06 -35.29 19.79
N SER A 167 21.58 -34.96 18.62
CA SER A 167 21.43 -33.62 18.04
C SER A 167 19.97 -33.27 17.69
N HIS A 168 19.10 -34.27 17.57
CA HIS A 168 17.66 -34.11 17.30
C HIS A 168 16.83 -34.11 18.59
N MET A 169 17.46 -34.21 19.77
CA MET A 169 16.76 -34.38 21.04
C MET A 169 17.04 -33.24 22.01
N VAL A 170 16.04 -32.99 22.87
CA VAL A 170 16.13 -32.02 23.96
C VAL A 170 15.64 -32.72 25.24
N ASP A 171 16.39 -32.56 26.31
CA ASP A 171 16.04 -33.10 27.64
C ASP A 171 14.99 -32.23 28.37
N LYS A 172 13.91 -31.97 27.66
CA LYS A 172 12.72 -31.25 28.14
C LYS A 172 11.56 -31.48 27.21
N ARG A 173 10.37 -31.69 27.75
CA ARG A 173 9.15 -31.78 26.96
C ARG A 173 8.69 -30.42 26.51
N MET A 174 8.61 -30.20 25.20
CA MET A 174 8.19 -28.93 24.58
C MET A 174 7.17 -29.19 23.46
N LEU A 175 5.98 -28.64 23.59
CA LEU A 175 4.98 -28.63 22.53
C LEU A 175 5.22 -27.43 21.58
N THR A 176 4.60 -27.41 20.40
CA THR A 176 4.73 -26.30 19.44
C THR A 176 4.37 -24.93 20.03
N LYS A 177 3.50 -24.88 21.02
CA LYS A 177 3.16 -23.66 21.78
C LYS A 177 4.29 -23.17 22.69
N ASP A 178 5.17 -24.08 23.12
CA ASP A 178 6.30 -23.78 24.01
C ASP A 178 7.53 -23.36 23.19
N LEU A 179 7.59 -23.75 21.93
CA LEU A 179 8.59 -23.34 20.95
C LEU A 179 8.28 -21.89 20.50
N LYS A 180 9.10 -20.93 20.90
CA LYS A 180 8.92 -19.51 20.53
C LYS A 180 9.78 -19.17 19.31
N ASN A 181 9.31 -18.19 18.52
CA ASN A 181 10.09 -17.69 17.41
C ASN A 181 11.41 -17.06 17.88
N GLY A 182 12.52 -17.40 17.22
CA GLY A 182 13.86 -16.95 17.60
C GLY A 182 14.43 -17.64 18.85
N MET A 183 13.77 -18.69 19.37
CA MET A 183 14.27 -19.45 20.52
C MET A 183 15.41 -20.37 20.09
N VAL A 184 16.46 -20.41 20.87
CA VAL A 184 17.56 -21.39 20.75
C VAL A 184 17.42 -22.37 21.90
N ILE A 185 17.38 -23.66 21.58
CA ILE A 185 17.21 -24.74 22.55
C ILE A 185 18.47 -25.61 22.51
N PRO A 186 19.10 -25.88 23.66
CA PRO A 186 20.25 -26.78 23.66
C PRO A 186 19.83 -28.22 23.34
N SER A 187 20.47 -28.86 22.37
CA SER A 187 20.30 -30.29 22.08
C SER A 187 21.03 -31.15 23.12
N MET A 188 20.68 -32.44 23.16
CA MET A 188 21.37 -33.40 24.02
C MET A 188 22.80 -33.73 23.56
N TYR A 189 23.17 -33.35 22.34
CA TYR A 189 24.52 -33.46 21.84
C TYR A 189 25.30 -32.15 22.05
N ASN A 190 26.25 -32.16 22.99
CA ASN A 190 27.15 -31.04 23.28
C ASN A 190 26.47 -29.68 23.51
N ASN A 191 25.20 -29.66 23.83
CA ASN A 191 24.39 -28.44 23.99
C ASN A 191 24.35 -27.56 22.70
N LEU A 192 24.57 -28.15 21.52
CA LEU A 192 24.46 -27.42 20.26
C LEU A 192 23.05 -26.85 20.07
N GLY A 193 22.97 -25.61 19.61
CA GLY A 193 21.72 -24.88 19.51
C GLY A 193 20.78 -25.41 18.43
N LEU A 194 19.52 -25.59 18.80
CA LEU A 194 18.40 -25.83 17.88
C LEU A 194 17.62 -24.52 17.73
N PHE A 195 17.66 -23.97 16.53
CA PHE A 195 17.06 -22.66 16.22
C PHE A 195 15.62 -22.85 15.76
N ILE A 196 14.68 -22.29 16.53
CA ILE A 196 13.26 -22.37 16.28
C ILE A 196 12.79 -21.11 15.55
N ASN A 197 12.15 -21.27 14.40
CA ASN A 197 11.57 -20.14 13.66
C ASN A 197 10.12 -20.41 13.29
N HIS A 198 9.28 -19.39 13.48
CA HIS A 198 7.86 -19.40 13.14
C HIS A 198 7.60 -18.44 12.00
N TYR A 199 6.90 -18.90 10.99
CA TYR A 199 6.55 -18.10 9.83
C TYR A 199 5.05 -17.80 9.78
N PRO A 200 4.64 -16.64 9.22
CA PRO A 200 3.23 -16.24 9.17
C PRO A 200 2.32 -17.21 8.42
N ASN A 201 2.88 -18.04 7.55
CA ASN A 201 2.16 -19.08 6.81
C ASN A 201 1.90 -20.35 7.63
N GLY A 202 2.31 -20.38 8.90
CA GLY A 202 2.12 -21.51 9.82
C GLY A 202 3.22 -22.57 9.78
N VAL A 203 4.25 -22.36 8.97
CA VAL A 203 5.45 -23.21 8.99
C VAL A 203 6.24 -22.91 10.25
N VAL A 204 6.69 -23.98 10.93
CA VAL A 204 7.64 -23.91 12.03
C VAL A 204 8.84 -24.75 11.64
N THR A 205 10.03 -24.22 11.84
CA THR A 205 11.27 -24.91 11.51
C THR A 205 12.16 -25.04 12.74
N VAL A 206 12.98 -26.11 12.72
CA VAL A 206 14.09 -26.36 13.63
C VAL A 206 15.33 -26.48 12.74
N ASN A 207 16.30 -25.58 12.84
CA ASN A 207 17.47 -25.55 11.96
C ASN A 207 17.07 -25.69 10.47
N CYS A 208 16.08 -24.94 10.05
CA CYS A 208 15.45 -24.99 8.73
C CYS A 208 14.75 -26.30 8.35
N ALA A 209 14.77 -27.33 9.17
CA ALA A 209 13.91 -28.51 9.00
C ALA A 209 12.49 -28.17 9.43
N ARG A 210 11.51 -28.38 8.56
CA ARG A 210 10.10 -28.03 8.81
C ARG A 210 9.43 -29.12 9.66
N ILE A 211 8.68 -28.70 10.68
CA ILE A 211 7.82 -29.61 11.44
C ILE A 211 6.60 -29.97 10.59
N ILE A 212 6.51 -31.22 10.12
CA ILE A 212 5.41 -31.74 9.31
C ILE A 212 4.28 -32.30 10.18
N HIS A 213 4.61 -33.00 11.29
CA HIS A 213 3.65 -33.49 12.27
C HIS A 213 4.14 -33.13 13.69
N GLY A 214 3.58 -32.07 14.26
CA GLY A 214 3.92 -31.61 15.60
C GLY A 214 3.07 -32.25 16.69
N ASN A 215 3.54 -32.11 17.95
CA ASN A 215 2.75 -32.44 19.15
C ASN A 215 2.33 -33.90 19.29
N GLN A 216 3.13 -34.84 18.83
CA GLN A 216 2.85 -36.27 19.05
C GLN A 216 3.30 -36.61 20.46
N VAL A 217 2.31 -36.64 21.38
CA VAL A 217 2.55 -36.81 22.83
C VAL A 217 2.92 -38.26 23.16
N ALA A 218 4.02 -38.44 23.87
CA ALA A 218 4.48 -39.70 24.42
C ALA A 218 4.37 -39.68 25.96
N THR A 219 4.44 -40.85 26.61
CA THR A 219 4.39 -40.98 28.08
C THR A 219 5.57 -40.30 28.75
N ASN A 220 6.73 -40.30 28.11
CA ASN A 220 7.99 -39.70 28.60
C ASN A 220 8.52 -38.57 27.68
N GLY A 221 7.64 -37.92 26.89
CA GLY A 221 8.08 -36.85 26.06
C GLY A 221 7.07 -36.39 24.98
N VAL A 222 7.60 -35.82 23.91
CA VAL A 222 6.87 -35.42 22.69
C VAL A 222 7.73 -35.64 21.47
N VAL A 223 7.13 -36.15 20.39
CA VAL A 223 7.77 -36.30 19.09
C VAL A 223 7.23 -35.26 18.14
N HIS A 224 8.11 -34.54 17.46
CA HIS A 224 7.81 -33.69 16.31
C HIS A 224 8.48 -34.29 15.07
N VAL A 225 7.70 -34.70 14.09
CA VAL A 225 8.25 -35.23 12.85
C VAL A 225 8.69 -34.06 11.95
N ILE A 226 9.93 -34.12 11.48
CA ILE A 226 10.56 -33.09 10.64
C ILE A 226 10.90 -33.64 9.26
N ASP A 227 10.99 -32.75 8.25
CA ASP A 227 11.21 -33.11 6.84
C ASP A 227 12.66 -33.19 6.42
N ARG A 228 13.60 -33.01 7.35
CA ARG A 228 15.03 -32.96 7.09
C ARG A 228 15.82 -33.49 8.30
N VAL A 229 16.95 -34.15 8.03
CA VAL A 229 17.91 -34.50 9.09
C VAL A 229 18.67 -33.25 9.52
N LEU A 230 18.78 -33.01 10.82
CA LEU A 230 19.53 -31.89 11.35
C LEU A 230 21.03 -32.19 11.24
N THR A 231 21.76 -31.31 10.59
CA THR A 231 23.22 -31.34 10.57
C THR A 231 23.75 -30.61 11.81
N GLN A 232 24.93 -31.05 12.27
CA GLN A 232 25.60 -30.38 13.39
C GLN A 232 26.05 -28.99 12.95
N ILE A 233 25.75 -27.98 13.77
CA ILE A 233 26.07 -26.59 13.50
C ILE A 233 27.12 -26.16 14.51
N GLY A 234 28.33 -25.92 14.01
CA GLY A 234 29.45 -25.47 14.84
C GLY A 234 30.05 -24.14 14.40
N THR A 235 29.72 -23.67 13.18
CA THR A 235 30.33 -22.52 12.55
C THR A 235 29.35 -21.34 12.46
N SER A 236 29.88 -20.12 12.53
CA SER A 236 29.16 -18.88 12.24
C SER A 236 29.10 -18.63 10.71
N ILE A 237 28.32 -17.62 10.30
CA ILE A 237 28.33 -17.14 8.91
C ILE A 237 29.75 -16.68 8.53
N GLN A 238 30.45 -16.01 9.44
CA GLN A 238 31.82 -15.59 9.23
C GLN A 238 32.73 -16.79 8.97
N ASP A 239 32.74 -17.79 9.86
CA ASP A 239 33.59 -19.00 9.72
C ASP A 239 33.31 -19.71 8.39
N PHE A 240 32.05 -19.78 7.97
CA PHE A 240 31.67 -20.38 6.70
C PHE A 240 32.24 -19.60 5.51
N ILE A 241 32.12 -18.25 5.51
CA ILE A 241 32.67 -17.41 4.43
C ILE A 241 34.19 -17.53 4.38
N GLU A 242 34.88 -17.66 5.53
CA GLU A 242 36.32 -17.79 5.63
C GLU A 242 36.80 -19.17 5.11
N GLY A 243 36.01 -20.22 5.34
CA GLY A 243 36.35 -21.59 4.95
C GLY A 243 36.01 -21.98 3.51
N GLU A 244 35.12 -21.23 2.83
CA GLU A 244 34.66 -21.60 1.48
C GLU A 244 35.39 -20.80 0.39
N ASP A 245 36.17 -21.50 -0.43
CA ASP A 245 36.92 -20.90 -1.55
C ASP A 245 36.01 -20.30 -2.62
N GLU A 246 34.80 -20.86 -2.80
CA GLU A 246 33.75 -20.37 -3.72
C GLU A 246 33.26 -18.98 -3.36
N LEU A 247 33.47 -18.51 -2.12
CA LEU A 247 33.09 -17.21 -1.60
C LEU A 247 34.24 -16.22 -1.44
N SER A 248 35.42 -16.49 -2.02
CA SER A 248 36.61 -15.66 -1.83
C SER A 248 36.41 -14.21 -2.28
N SER A 249 35.62 -13.95 -3.34
CA SER A 249 35.30 -12.61 -3.81
C SER A 249 34.38 -11.87 -2.82
N PHE A 250 33.40 -12.56 -2.28
CA PHE A 250 32.53 -12.01 -1.24
C PHE A 250 33.32 -11.73 0.05
N ARG A 251 34.17 -12.64 0.46
CA ARG A 251 35.08 -12.51 1.62
C ARG A 251 35.96 -11.27 1.49
N ALA A 252 36.59 -11.07 0.34
CA ALA A 252 37.43 -9.90 0.09
C ALA A 252 36.65 -8.60 0.21
N ALA A 253 35.43 -8.54 -0.33
CA ALA A 253 34.54 -7.40 -0.20
C ALA A 253 34.13 -7.15 1.27
N ALA A 254 33.81 -8.22 2.01
CA ALA A 254 33.39 -8.14 3.41
C ALA A 254 34.51 -7.67 4.35
N ILE A 255 35.76 -8.04 4.07
CA ILE A 255 36.95 -7.54 4.78
C ILE A 255 37.13 -6.04 4.50
N THR A 256 37.07 -5.63 3.21
CA THR A 256 37.33 -4.25 2.80
C THR A 256 36.29 -3.27 3.38
N SER A 257 35.04 -3.74 3.58
CA SER A 257 33.95 -2.95 4.15
C SER A 257 33.82 -3.04 5.67
N ASP A 258 34.71 -3.76 6.37
CA ASP A 258 34.66 -4.05 7.82
C ASP A 258 33.35 -4.77 8.26
N LEU A 259 32.68 -5.47 7.35
CA LEU A 259 31.42 -6.14 7.62
C LEU A 259 31.59 -7.58 8.13
N LEU A 260 32.72 -8.23 7.80
CA LEU A 260 32.95 -9.65 8.08
C LEU A 260 32.83 -9.98 9.57
N GLU A 261 33.41 -9.18 10.44
CA GLU A 261 33.33 -9.34 11.90
C GLU A 261 31.89 -9.26 12.41
N SER A 262 31.04 -8.44 11.81
CA SER A 262 29.65 -8.32 12.19
C SER A 262 28.83 -9.59 11.90
N LEU A 263 29.25 -10.38 10.92
CA LEU A 263 28.63 -11.66 10.55
C LEU A 263 29.06 -12.82 11.45
N GLY A 264 30.05 -12.61 12.33
CA GLY A 264 30.46 -13.56 13.36
C GLY A 264 29.70 -13.39 14.69
N ARG A 265 28.96 -12.28 14.87
CA ARG A 265 28.22 -11.99 16.08
C ARG A 265 26.93 -12.81 16.20
N ASP A 266 26.45 -12.96 17.43
CA ASP A 266 25.14 -13.58 17.68
C ASP A 266 24.03 -12.82 16.93
N GLY A 267 23.14 -13.57 16.28
CA GLY A 267 22.06 -13.00 15.50
C GLY A 267 21.17 -14.04 14.84
N HIS A 268 20.23 -13.57 14.03
CA HIS A 268 19.34 -14.40 13.21
C HIS A 268 19.38 -13.89 11.77
N PHE A 269 20.50 -14.09 11.12
CA PHE A 269 20.75 -13.54 9.78
C PHE A 269 20.31 -14.51 8.67
N THR A 270 19.92 -13.95 7.55
CA THR A 270 19.91 -14.66 6.27
C THR A 270 20.88 -13.98 5.33
N LEU A 271 21.86 -14.73 4.87
CA LEU A 271 22.82 -14.27 3.89
C LEU A 271 22.52 -14.91 2.52
N PHE A 272 22.29 -14.09 1.52
CA PHE A 272 22.34 -14.51 0.12
C PHE A 272 23.76 -14.29 -0.39
N ALA A 273 24.59 -15.33 -0.35
CA ALA A 273 26.01 -15.24 -0.66
C ALA A 273 26.27 -15.46 -2.15
N PRO A 274 26.66 -14.41 -2.91
CA PRO A 274 27.04 -14.59 -4.30
C PRO A 274 28.37 -15.33 -4.40
N THR A 275 28.38 -16.35 -5.27
CA THR A 275 29.59 -17.11 -5.57
C THR A 275 30.61 -16.30 -6.40
N ASN A 276 31.82 -16.77 -6.52
CA ASN A 276 32.85 -16.14 -7.40
C ASN A 276 32.31 -15.99 -8.83
N GLU A 277 31.62 -17.01 -9.34
CA GLU A 277 31.00 -16.97 -10.68
C GLU A 277 29.94 -15.86 -10.81
N ALA A 278 29.22 -15.54 -9.74
CA ALA A 278 28.28 -14.42 -9.73
C ALA A 278 28.99 -13.07 -9.91
N PHE A 279 30.16 -12.90 -9.27
CA PHE A 279 30.99 -11.70 -9.43
C PHE A 279 31.61 -11.59 -10.83
N GLU A 280 31.98 -12.72 -11.43
CA GLU A 280 32.54 -12.76 -12.80
C GLU A 280 31.54 -12.36 -13.87
N LYS A 281 30.25 -12.55 -13.62
CA LYS A 281 29.17 -12.08 -14.51
C LYS A 281 29.01 -10.55 -14.56
N LEU A 282 29.57 -9.84 -13.58
CA LEU A 282 29.49 -8.38 -13.56
C LEU A 282 30.41 -7.74 -14.59
N PRO A 283 30.01 -6.66 -15.27
CA PRO A 283 30.91 -5.87 -16.09
C PRO A 283 32.11 -5.38 -15.25
N ARG A 284 33.35 -5.55 -15.76
CA ARG A 284 34.58 -5.18 -15.03
C ARG A 284 34.53 -3.77 -14.44
N GLY A 285 34.07 -2.77 -15.22
CA GLY A 285 34.04 -1.40 -14.75
C GLY A 285 33.05 -1.17 -13.60
N VAL A 286 31.96 -1.96 -13.53
CA VAL A 286 30.99 -1.91 -12.42
C VAL A 286 31.61 -2.53 -11.18
N LEU A 287 32.22 -3.69 -11.31
CA LEU A 287 32.88 -4.40 -10.20
C LEU A 287 34.01 -3.55 -9.59
N GLU A 288 34.94 -3.07 -10.43
CA GLU A 288 36.09 -2.24 -10.01
C GLU A 288 35.62 -0.97 -9.29
N ARG A 289 34.60 -0.34 -9.77
CA ARG A 289 34.01 0.86 -9.15
C ARG A 289 33.38 0.56 -7.78
N ILE A 290 32.57 -0.48 -7.69
CA ILE A 290 31.91 -0.84 -6.42
C ILE A 290 32.96 -1.26 -5.39
N MET A 291 33.90 -2.09 -5.78
CA MET A 291 34.97 -2.57 -4.89
C MET A 291 35.97 -1.47 -4.50
N GLY A 292 36.14 -0.45 -5.34
CA GLY A 292 36.95 0.73 -5.04
C GLY A 292 36.31 1.78 -4.16
N ASP A 293 34.98 1.73 -3.97
CA ASP A 293 34.21 2.64 -3.10
C ASP A 293 33.69 1.89 -1.87
N LYS A 294 34.28 2.15 -0.70
CA LYS A 294 33.90 1.49 0.56
C LYS A 294 32.38 1.61 0.86
N VAL A 295 31.77 2.74 0.59
CA VAL A 295 30.33 2.97 0.85
C VAL A 295 29.47 2.14 -0.09
N ALA A 296 29.82 2.08 -1.38
CA ALA A 296 29.11 1.26 -2.36
C ALA A 296 29.29 -0.25 -2.07
N SER A 297 30.48 -0.67 -1.68
CA SER A 297 30.77 -2.05 -1.29
C SER A 297 30.00 -2.45 -0.03
N GLU A 298 29.99 -1.60 0.99
CA GLU A 298 29.22 -1.84 2.21
C GLU A 298 27.70 -1.93 1.92
N ALA A 299 27.16 -1.03 1.10
CA ALA A 299 25.75 -1.05 0.69
C ALA A 299 25.43 -2.34 -0.09
N LEU A 300 26.29 -2.74 -1.03
CA LEU A 300 26.14 -4.00 -1.77
C LEU A 300 26.04 -5.19 -0.81
N LEU A 301 26.97 -5.32 0.12
CA LEU A 301 27.02 -6.46 1.04
C LEU A 301 25.83 -6.47 1.98
N LYS A 302 25.47 -5.31 2.57
CA LYS A 302 24.29 -5.18 3.44
C LYS A 302 22.99 -5.51 2.70
N TYR A 303 22.92 -5.29 1.40
CA TYR A 303 21.75 -5.63 0.59
C TYR A 303 21.58 -7.15 0.40
N HIS A 304 22.64 -7.94 0.60
CA HIS A 304 22.58 -9.40 0.59
C HIS A 304 22.17 -10.02 1.95
N ILE A 305 21.97 -9.21 2.99
CA ILE A 305 21.74 -9.70 4.35
C ILE A 305 20.39 -9.24 4.87
N LEU A 306 19.64 -10.18 5.46
CA LEU A 306 18.45 -9.91 6.22
C LEU A 306 18.71 -10.08 7.72
N ASN A 307 18.08 -9.26 8.55
CA ASN A 307 18.05 -9.38 10.01
C ASN A 307 17.01 -10.40 10.52
N THR A 308 16.51 -11.26 9.63
CA THR A 308 15.53 -12.30 9.94
C THR A 308 15.94 -13.60 9.31
N LEU A 309 15.67 -14.72 9.97
CA LEU A 309 16.01 -16.03 9.44
C LEU A 309 14.92 -16.50 8.46
N GLN A 310 15.31 -16.76 7.21
CA GLN A 310 14.41 -17.20 6.13
C GLN A 310 14.86 -18.55 5.58
N CYS A 311 14.22 -19.61 6.03
CA CYS A 311 14.44 -20.95 5.50
C CYS A 311 13.64 -21.20 4.23
N SER A 312 14.18 -21.99 3.30
CA SER A 312 13.57 -22.26 1.99
C SER A 312 12.16 -22.89 2.09
N GLU A 313 11.95 -23.77 3.05
CA GLU A 313 10.66 -24.47 3.24
C GLU A 313 9.54 -23.54 3.75
N ALA A 314 9.87 -22.36 4.24
CA ALA A 314 8.91 -21.35 4.63
C ALA A 314 8.45 -20.46 3.46
N ILE A 315 9.14 -20.49 2.34
CA ILE A 315 8.84 -19.68 1.16
C ILE A 315 7.80 -20.42 0.31
N MET A 316 6.56 -19.95 0.36
CA MET A 316 5.41 -20.53 -0.37
C MET A 316 4.86 -19.58 -1.46
N GLY A 317 5.45 -18.42 -1.61
CA GLY A 317 5.05 -17.36 -2.54
C GLY A 317 5.82 -16.09 -2.23
N GLY A 318 5.73 -15.09 -3.11
CA GLY A 318 6.46 -13.83 -2.96
C GLY A 318 6.15 -13.10 -1.65
N ALA A 319 7.21 -12.68 -0.96
CA ALA A 319 7.16 -11.81 0.21
C ALA A 319 8.31 -10.82 0.15
N VAL A 320 8.08 -9.60 0.65
CA VAL A 320 9.06 -8.52 0.65
C VAL A 320 9.71 -8.44 2.02
N PHE A 321 11.03 -8.38 2.02
CA PHE A 321 11.86 -8.29 3.23
C PHE A 321 12.77 -7.08 3.16
N GLU A 322 12.98 -6.43 4.28
CA GLU A 322 13.94 -5.35 4.43
C GLU A 322 15.34 -5.92 4.66
N THR A 323 16.32 -5.44 3.90
CA THR A 323 17.73 -5.83 4.03
C THR A 323 18.44 -4.98 5.09
N MET A 324 19.64 -5.38 5.47
CA MET A 324 20.49 -4.55 6.36
C MET A 324 20.89 -3.20 5.74
N GLU A 325 20.77 -3.07 4.43
CA GLU A 325 21.03 -1.82 3.72
C GLU A 325 19.83 -0.84 3.83
N GLY A 326 18.63 -1.33 4.16
CA GLY A 326 17.41 -0.54 4.31
C GLY A 326 16.45 -0.62 3.12
N ASN A 327 16.91 -1.03 1.95
CA ASN A 327 16.05 -1.33 0.82
C ASN A 327 15.48 -2.73 0.91
N THR A 328 14.38 -2.96 0.20
CA THR A 328 13.69 -4.25 0.25
C THR A 328 14.06 -5.16 -0.90
N ILE A 329 14.05 -6.48 -0.64
CA ILE A 329 14.08 -7.53 -1.66
C ILE A 329 12.80 -8.35 -1.61
N GLU A 330 12.34 -8.81 -2.77
CA GLU A 330 11.25 -9.78 -2.86
C GLU A 330 11.84 -11.18 -2.93
N ILE A 331 11.51 -12.03 -1.95
CA ILE A 331 11.88 -13.45 -1.95
C ILE A 331 10.62 -14.24 -2.33
N GLY A 332 10.72 -14.97 -3.41
CA GLY A 332 9.65 -15.80 -3.94
C GLY A 332 10.12 -17.19 -4.27
N CYS A 333 9.28 -17.94 -4.95
CA CYS A 333 9.60 -19.25 -5.43
C CYS A 333 8.91 -19.56 -6.76
N GLU A 334 9.60 -20.28 -7.62
CA GLU A 334 9.05 -20.79 -8.86
C GLU A 334 9.47 -22.26 -9.02
N GLY A 335 8.49 -23.15 -8.88
CA GLY A 335 8.77 -24.59 -8.81
C GLY A 335 9.56 -24.96 -7.55
N ASP A 336 10.74 -25.50 -7.70
CA ASP A 336 11.64 -25.87 -6.58
C ASP A 336 12.74 -24.84 -6.35
N SER A 337 12.78 -23.79 -7.20
CA SER A 337 13.78 -22.75 -7.15
C SER A 337 13.26 -21.56 -6.33
N ILE A 338 14.14 -20.97 -5.52
CA ILE A 338 13.89 -19.69 -4.86
C ILE A 338 14.22 -18.58 -5.85
N THR A 339 13.36 -17.57 -5.87
CA THR A 339 13.58 -16.38 -6.68
C THR A 339 13.87 -15.17 -5.78
N ILE A 340 14.76 -14.31 -6.20
CA ILE A 340 15.04 -13.02 -5.58
C ILE A 340 14.72 -11.94 -6.62
N ASN A 341 13.84 -11.00 -6.26
CA ASN A 341 13.34 -9.97 -7.18
C ASN A 341 12.79 -10.56 -8.51
N GLY A 342 12.18 -11.75 -8.43
CA GLY A 342 11.60 -12.46 -9.57
C GLY A 342 12.60 -13.26 -10.41
N VAL A 343 13.90 -13.26 -10.08
CA VAL A 343 14.94 -13.99 -10.81
C VAL A 343 15.34 -15.26 -10.05
N LYS A 344 15.48 -16.36 -10.76
CA LYS A 344 15.97 -17.63 -10.22
C LYS A 344 17.50 -17.54 -10.13
N MET A 345 18.02 -17.47 -8.93
CA MET A 345 19.46 -17.32 -8.72
C MET A 345 20.02 -18.12 -7.53
N VAL A 346 19.17 -18.84 -6.81
CA VAL A 346 19.61 -19.63 -5.65
C VAL A 346 20.01 -21.02 -6.08
N ASN A 347 21.30 -21.33 -5.96
CA ASN A 347 21.89 -22.63 -6.32
C ASN A 347 21.87 -23.63 -5.15
N LYS A 348 22.37 -23.21 -3.98
CA LYS A 348 22.38 -24.01 -2.76
C LYS A 348 21.65 -23.27 -1.67
N LYS A 349 20.75 -23.96 -0.99
CA LYS A 349 19.86 -23.35 -0.02
C LYS A 349 19.99 -23.99 1.37
N ASP A 350 19.64 -23.23 2.41
CA ASP A 350 19.56 -23.68 3.80
C ASP A 350 20.88 -24.24 4.35
N ILE A 351 22.00 -23.57 4.12
CA ILE A 351 23.23 -23.81 4.84
C ILE A 351 23.08 -23.14 6.20
N VAL A 352 22.79 -23.93 7.23
CA VAL A 352 22.49 -23.43 8.57
C VAL A 352 23.80 -23.22 9.36
N THR A 353 23.91 -22.05 9.99
CA THR A 353 25.03 -21.66 10.87
C THR A 353 24.51 -21.34 12.28
N ASN A 354 25.42 -21.17 13.24
CA ASN A 354 25.03 -20.86 14.62
C ASN A 354 24.38 -19.49 14.82
N ASN A 355 24.48 -18.58 13.84
CA ASN A 355 23.90 -17.25 13.90
C ASN A 355 23.03 -16.90 12.68
N GLY A 356 22.73 -17.87 11.79
CA GLY A 356 21.89 -17.60 10.64
C GLY A 356 21.77 -18.73 9.63
N VAL A 357 21.34 -18.37 8.44
CA VAL A 357 21.25 -19.28 7.28
C VAL A 357 21.86 -18.61 6.04
N ILE A 358 22.56 -19.41 5.24
CA ILE A 358 23.18 -18.96 3.99
C ILE A 358 22.48 -19.63 2.81
N HIS A 359 22.20 -18.84 1.79
CA HIS A 359 21.78 -19.32 0.47
C HIS A 359 22.80 -18.84 -0.56
N LEU A 360 23.43 -19.77 -1.30
CA LEU A 360 24.35 -19.41 -2.37
C LEU A 360 23.58 -18.97 -3.61
N ILE A 361 23.99 -17.85 -4.17
CA ILE A 361 23.36 -17.27 -5.36
C ILE A 361 24.40 -17.09 -6.48
N ASP A 362 23.93 -17.18 -7.74
CA ASP A 362 24.74 -17.08 -8.95
C ASP A 362 24.68 -15.71 -9.63
N GLU A 363 24.03 -14.75 -9.00
CA GLU A 363 24.00 -13.34 -9.42
C GLU A 363 24.25 -12.43 -8.21
N VAL A 364 24.92 -11.30 -8.43
CA VAL A 364 25.14 -10.29 -7.40
C VAL A 364 23.96 -9.33 -7.35
N LEU A 365 23.41 -9.12 -6.16
CA LEU A 365 22.33 -8.16 -5.92
C LEU A 365 22.93 -6.75 -5.77
N ILE A 366 22.69 -5.85 -6.73
CA ILE A 366 23.21 -4.48 -6.66
C ILE A 366 22.08 -3.56 -6.21
N PRO A 367 22.15 -2.98 -4.99
CA PRO A 367 21.17 -2.01 -4.53
C PRO A 367 21.27 -0.71 -5.31
N ASP A 368 20.18 0.03 -5.38
CA ASP A 368 20.20 1.32 -6.09
C ASP A 368 21.19 2.30 -5.43
N SER A 369 21.42 2.24 -4.12
CA SER A 369 22.43 3.04 -3.38
C SER A 369 23.88 2.81 -3.81
N ALA A 370 24.19 1.66 -4.39
CA ALA A 370 25.53 1.35 -4.94
C ALA A 370 25.68 1.72 -6.43
N LYS A 371 24.58 2.08 -7.11
CA LYS A 371 24.57 2.44 -8.54
C LYS A 371 24.89 3.91 -8.75
N GLN A 372 25.52 4.21 -9.89
CA GLN A 372 25.61 5.58 -10.38
C GLN A 372 24.26 6.07 -10.90
N VAL A 373 24.06 7.37 -10.94
CA VAL A 373 22.80 7.96 -11.41
C VAL A 373 22.41 7.51 -12.82
N THR A 374 23.37 7.27 -13.70
CA THR A 374 23.18 6.76 -15.07
C THR A 374 22.70 5.29 -15.11
N GLU A 375 22.92 4.53 -14.04
CA GLU A 375 22.53 3.12 -13.91
C GLU A 375 21.16 2.94 -13.23
N LEU A 376 20.56 4.02 -12.71
CA LEU A 376 19.30 3.96 -11.98
C LEU A 376 18.07 3.83 -12.87
N GLY A 377 18.19 4.12 -14.16
CA GLY A 377 17.10 4.08 -15.13
C GLY A 377 16.40 2.72 -15.18
N GLY A 378 15.09 2.71 -14.99
CA GLY A 378 14.27 1.50 -15.11
C GLY A 378 13.75 1.28 -16.54
N LYS A 379 13.03 0.18 -16.75
CA LYS A 379 12.44 -0.19 -18.06
C LYS A 379 11.51 0.89 -18.65
N GLN A 380 10.95 1.75 -17.81
CA GLN A 380 10.04 2.82 -18.23
C GLN A 380 10.77 4.11 -18.64
N GLN A 381 12.08 4.23 -18.38
CA GLN A 381 12.91 5.40 -18.68
C GLN A 381 14.03 5.11 -19.69
N THR A 382 13.97 3.98 -20.38
CA THR A 382 15.03 3.56 -21.31
C THR A 382 15.24 4.58 -22.42
N THR A 383 14.17 5.14 -23.00
CA THR A 383 14.29 6.18 -24.04
C THR A 383 15.07 7.38 -23.55
N PHE A 384 14.80 7.86 -22.33
CA PHE A 384 15.53 8.99 -21.75
C PHE A 384 17.00 8.65 -21.51
N THR A 385 17.28 7.51 -20.87
CA THR A 385 18.66 7.10 -20.56
C THR A 385 19.50 6.85 -21.82
N ASP A 386 18.88 6.26 -22.86
CA ASP A 386 19.53 6.01 -24.15
C ASP A 386 19.87 7.33 -24.86
N LEU A 387 18.94 8.29 -24.87
CA LEU A 387 19.17 9.61 -25.46
C LEU A 387 20.26 10.39 -24.69
N VAL A 388 20.28 10.31 -23.35
CA VAL A 388 21.34 10.93 -22.53
C VAL A 388 22.70 10.34 -22.86
N ALA A 389 22.78 9.02 -23.10
CA ALA A 389 24.00 8.35 -23.53
C ALA A 389 24.41 8.72 -24.96
N GLN A 390 23.48 8.63 -25.93
CA GLN A 390 23.72 8.89 -27.35
C GLN A 390 24.16 10.33 -27.64
N LEU A 391 23.59 11.29 -26.92
CA LEU A 391 23.94 12.70 -27.08
C LEU A 391 25.18 13.13 -26.25
N GLY A 392 25.87 12.17 -25.64
CA GLY A 392 27.09 12.38 -24.88
C GLY A 392 26.91 13.16 -23.58
N LEU A 393 25.68 13.20 -23.03
CA LEU A 393 25.43 13.83 -21.74
C LEU A 393 25.89 12.94 -20.57
N ALA A 394 25.81 11.62 -20.72
CA ALA A 394 26.26 10.68 -19.73
C ALA A 394 27.75 10.84 -19.37
N SER A 395 28.60 11.15 -20.35
CA SER A 395 30.04 11.40 -20.13
C SER A 395 30.32 12.72 -19.36
N SER A 396 29.35 13.62 -19.31
CA SER A 396 29.43 14.86 -18.54
C SER A 396 29.11 14.67 -17.04
N LEU A 397 28.43 13.56 -16.71
CA LEU A 397 28.06 13.20 -15.33
C LEU A 397 29.21 12.46 -14.67
N LYS A 398 30.07 13.20 -13.98
CA LYS A 398 31.25 12.64 -13.33
C LYS A 398 30.86 11.72 -12.16
N PRO A 399 31.61 10.63 -11.92
CA PRO A 399 31.32 9.74 -10.79
C PRO A 399 31.35 10.41 -9.42
N ASP A 400 32.18 11.45 -9.27
CA ASP A 400 32.35 12.21 -8.02
C ASP A 400 31.37 13.41 -7.90
N GLY A 401 30.59 13.69 -8.94
CA GLY A 401 29.56 14.74 -8.93
C GLY A 401 28.24 14.24 -8.41
N GLU A 402 27.39 15.15 -7.93
CA GLU A 402 26.03 14.84 -7.49
C GLU A 402 25.01 15.32 -8.52
N TYR A 403 24.10 14.47 -8.90
CA TYR A 403 23.12 14.77 -9.95
C TYR A 403 21.72 14.29 -9.61
N THR A 404 20.73 14.93 -10.20
CA THR A 404 19.36 14.39 -10.22
C THR A 404 18.83 14.35 -11.66
N LEU A 405 18.35 13.19 -12.07
CA LEU A 405 17.71 13.00 -13.36
C LEU A 405 16.20 13.10 -13.20
N LEU A 406 15.58 14.09 -13.84
CA LEU A 406 14.12 14.24 -13.94
C LEU A 406 13.67 13.50 -15.20
N ALA A 407 13.56 12.18 -15.12
CA ALA A 407 13.45 11.29 -16.27
C ALA A 407 11.99 11.10 -16.75
N PRO A 408 11.61 11.61 -17.93
CA PRO A 408 10.32 11.29 -18.51
C PRO A 408 10.19 9.80 -18.84
N VAL A 409 8.97 9.26 -18.69
CA VAL A 409 8.70 7.87 -19.12
C VAL A 409 8.75 7.74 -20.65
N ASN A 410 8.98 6.53 -21.15
CA ASN A 410 9.14 6.27 -22.59
C ASN A 410 7.98 6.85 -23.41
N ASN A 411 6.75 6.76 -22.93
CA ASN A 411 5.55 7.25 -23.63
C ASN A 411 5.47 8.79 -23.71
N ALA A 412 6.33 9.51 -23.00
CA ALA A 412 6.41 10.97 -23.08
C ALA A 412 7.09 11.45 -24.37
N PHE A 413 7.85 10.58 -25.01
CA PHE A 413 8.58 10.88 -26.24
C PHE A 413 7.74 10.52 -27.46
N SER A 414 7.18 11.54 -28.14
CA SER A 414 6.50 11.37 -29.41
C SER A 414 7.50 11.23 -30.57
N ASP A 415 7.03 10.70 -31.72
CA ASP A 415 7.84 10.61 -32.91
C ASP A 415 8.35 12.00 -33.36
N ASP A 416 7.54 13.05 -33.20
CA ASP A 416 7.95 14.44 -33.48
C ASP A 416 9.10 14.86 -32.56
N THR A 417 9.04 14.50 -31.29
CA THR A 417 10.13 14.79 -30.34
C THR A 417 11.42 14.06 -30.73
N LEU A 418 11.31 12.80 -31.06
CA LEU A 418 12.48 11.96 -31.41
C LEU A 418 13.10 12.38 -32.76
N SER A 419 12.32 13.03 -33.63
CA SER A 419 12.79 13.55 -34.94
C SER A 419 13.37 14.97 -34.89
N MET A 420 13.40 15.61 -33.70
CA MET A 420 13.98 16.93 -33.51
C MET A 420 15.48 16.95 -33.82
N ASP A 421 15.97 18.15 -34.20
CA ASP A 421 17.41 18.39 -34.34
C ASP A 421 18.14 18.01 -33.02
N GLN A 422 19.25 17.28 -33.17
CA GLN A 422 20.01 16.75 -32.02
C GLN A 422 20.46 17.83 -31.03
N ARG A 423 20.70 19.06 -31.49
CA ARG A 423 21.08 20.20 -30.64
C ARG A 423 19.92 20.63 -29.76
N ILE A 424 18.72 20.73 -30.36
CA ILE A 424 17.49 21.06 -29.61
C ILE A 424 17.17 19.96 -28.61
N LEU A 425 17.26 18.70 -29.04
CA LEU A 425 17.04 17.54 -28.18
C LEU A 425 18.03 17.53 -27.01
N LYS A 426 19.31 17.82 -27.27
CA LYS A 426 20.33 17.92 -26.23
C LYS A 426 20.02 19.01 -25.20
N VAL A 427 19.62 20.21 -25.63
CA VAL A 427 19.21 21.31 -24.72
C VAL A 427 17.99 20.92 -23.90
N MET A 428 17.02 20.26 -24.53
CA MET A 428 15.83 19.75 -23.83
C MET A 428 16.23 18.76 -22.74
N LEU A 429 17.12 17.80 -23.03
CA LEU A 429 17.58 16.84 -22.02
C LEU A 429 18.42 17.49 -20.91
N GLN A 430 19.20 18.53 -21.22
CA GLN A 430 19.93 19.29 -20.21
C GLN A 430 19.00 19.97 -19.19
N ASN A 431 17.77 20.32 -19.59
CA ASN A 431 16.75 20.83 -18.68
C ASN A 431 16.14 19.77 -17.76
N HIS A 432 16.47 18.48 -17.96
CA HIS A 432 16.05 17.37 -17.12
C HIS A 432 17.14 16.86 -16.17
N ILE A 433 18.28 17.53 -16.13
CA ILE A 433 19.42 17.12 -15.31
C ILE A 433 19.76 18.26 -14.36
N LEU A 434 19.78 17.94 -13.07
CA LEU A 434 20.21 18.89 -12.01
C LEU A 434 21.64 18.58 -11.58
N ASN A 435 22.40 19.60 -11.22
CA ASN A 435 23.76 19.48 -10.69
C ASN A 435 23.78 19.41 -9.14
N ILE A 436 22.80 18.72 -8.60
CA ILE A 436 22.64 18.43 -7.17
C ILE A 436 21.93 17.09 -7.01
N LYS A 437 22.18 16.40 -5.91
CA LYS A 437 21.41 15.20 -5.52
C LYS A 437 20.22 15.64 -4.66
N VAL A 438 19.01 15.43 -5.13
CA VAL A 438 17.77 15.74 -4.42
C VAL A 438 16.92 14.49 -4.30
N GLY A 439 16.66 14.06 -3.09
CA GLY A 439 15.73 12.97 -2.79
C GLY A 439 14.26 13.40 -2.87
N LEU A 440 13.36 12.44 -3.02
CA LEU A 440 11.93 12.72 -3.09
C LEU A 440 11.39 13.43 -1.83
N ASN A 441 11.92 13.10 -0.68
CA ASN A 441 11.56 13.67 0.62
C ASN A 441 12.17 15.06 0.88
N GLU A 442 13.04 15.54 0.00
CA GLU A 442 13.68 16.85 0.06
C GLU A 442 12.97 17.88 -0.84
N LEU A 443 12.04 17.43 -1.67
CA LEU A 443 11.25 18.29 -2.54
C LEU A 443 10.12 18.95 -1.74
N TYR A 444 10.01 20.30 -1.87
CA TYR A 444 8.96 21.08 -1.23
C TYR A 444 8.31 22.08 -2.19
N ASN A 445 7.10 22.50 -1.86
CA ASN A 445 6.35 23.44 -2.67
C ASN A 445 7.03 24.80 -2.79
N GLY A 446 7.16 25.31 -4.02
CA GLY A 446 7.85 26.59 -4.32
C GLY A 446 9.38 26.46 -4.40
N GLN A 447 9.96 25.26 -4.26
CA GLN A 447 11.39 25.05 -4.46
C GLN A 447 11.78 25.34 -5.91
N ILE A 448 12.93 25.97 -6.09
CA ILE A 448 13.51 26.25 -7.41
C ILE A 448 14.70 25.32 -7.61
N LEU A 449 14.69 24.56 -8.69
CA LEU A 449 15.73 23.64 -9.08
C LEU A 449 16.46 24.20 -10.31
N GLU A 450 17.78 24.27 -10.25
CA GLU A 450 18.61 24.74 -11.36
C GLU A 450 19.13 23.55 -12.18
N THR A 451 18.91 23.58 -13.48
CA THR A 451 19.34 22.54 -14.40
C THR A 451 20.75 22.78 -14.92
N ILE A 452 21.42 21.72 -15.42
CA ILE A 452 22.72 21.90 -16.09
C ILE A 452 22.62 22.73 -17.37
N GLY A 453 21.43 22.91 -17.91
CA GLY A 453 21.12 23.83 -19.02
C GLY A 453 20.94 25.28 -18.59
N GLY A 454 21.06 25.59 -17.29
CA GLY A 454 20.91 26.94 -16.73
C GLY A 454 19.45 27.40 -16.57
N GLN A 455 18.48 26.52 -16.77
CA GLN A 455 17.06 26.82 -16.56
C GLN A 455 16.68 26.61 -15.09
N LYS A 456 15.71 27.39 -14.61
CA LYS A 456 15.13 27.29 -13.29
C LYS A 456 13.76 26.62 -13.38
N LEU A 457 13.58 25.53 -12.66
CA LEU A 457 12.35 24.75 -12.60
C LEU A 457 11.69 24.93 -11.23
N ARG A 458 10.38 25.10 -11.21
CA ARG A 458 9.60 25.23 -9.97
C ARG A 458 8.98 23.90 -9.59
N VAL A 459 8.98 23.59 -8.30
CA VAL A 459 8.36 22.41 -7.70
C VAL A 459 6.99 22.75 -7.13
N PHE A 460 5.99 21.96 -7.45
CA PHE A 460 4.63 22.08 -6.93
C PHE A 460 4.23 20.79 -6.23
N VAL A 461 3.83 20.89 -4.96
CA VAL A 461 3.44 19.73 -4.16
C VAL A 461 1.92 19.68 -4.00
N TYR A 462 1.31 18.60 -4.45
CA TYR A 462 -0.11 18.32 -4.31
C TYR A 462 -0.35 17.16 -3.35
N ARG A 463 -1.61 16.91 -3.01
CA ARG A 463 -1.99 15.88 -2.05
C ARG A 463 -1.43 14.48 -2.38
N THR A 464 -1.38 14.12 -3.65
CA THR A 464 -1.01 12.78 -4.12
C THR A 464 0.14 12.77 -5.12
N SER A 465 0.66 13.93 -5.50
CA SER A 465 1.75 14.02 -6.47
C SER A 465 2.65 15.23 -6.24
N VAL A 466 3.87 15.15 -6.74
CA VAL A 466 4.82 16.25 -6.84
C VAL A 466 5.03 16.52 -8.32
N CYS A 467 4.95 17.79 -8.72
CA CYS A 467 5.14 18.20 -10.10
C CYS A 467 6.30 19.17 -10.21
N VAL A 468 7.00 19.12 -11.33
CA VAL A 468 8.04 20.07 -11.72
C VAL A 468 7.59 20.71 -13.03
N GLU A 469 7.36 22.01 -13.01
CA GLU A 469 6.72 22.74 -14.12
C GLU A 469 5.44 22.01 -14.57
N ASN A 470 5.29 21.70 -15.85
CA ASN A 470 4.12 21.05 -16.45
C ASN A 470 4.00 19.53 -16.19
N SER A 471 5.00 18.90 -15.61
CA SER A 471 5.06 17.46 -15.50
C SER A 471 5.03 16.97 -14.07
N CYS A 472 4.24 15.92 -13.81
CA CYS A 472 4.08 15.35 -12.49
C CYS A 472 4.78 14.00 -12.39
N MET A 473 5.31 13.72 -11.20
CA MET A 473 6.04 12.50 -10.91
C MET A 473 5.11 11.28 -10.95
N VAL A 474 5.64 10.18 -11.43
CA VAL A 474 5.06 8.84 -11.34
C VAL A 474 5.89 7.97 -10.40
N ARG A 475 5.39 6.78 -10.07
CA ARG A 475 6.17 5.83 -9.25
C ARG A 475 7.46 5.45 -9.99
N GLY A 476 8.56 5.36 -9.28
CA GLY A 476 9.85 4.96 -9.83
C GLY A 476 11.03 5.84 -9.43
N SER A 477 10.85 6.71 -8.42
CA SER A 477 11.98 7.47 -7.84
C SER A 477 12.96 6.53 -7.16
N LYS A 478 14.27 6.73 -7.43
CA LYS A 478 15.36 5.94 -6.89
C LYS A 478 16.51 6.86 -6.50
N GLN A 479 17.27 6.44 -5.50
CA GLN A 479 18.48 7.15 -5.08
C GLN A 479 19.67 6.22 -5.25
N GLY A 480 20.71 6.73 -5.90
CA GLY A 480 21.98 6.04 -6.12
C GLY A 480 23.12 6.65 -5.30
N ARG A 481 24.32 6.17 -5.59
CA ARG A 481 25.55 6.61 -4.92
C ARG A 481 25.79 8.10 -5.15
N ASN A 482 25.79 8.53 -6.40
CA ASN A 482 26.08 9.92 -6.79
C ASN A 482 24.86 10.69 -7.31
N GLY A 483 23.65 10.24 -7.04
CA GLY A 483 22.49 10.99 -7.50
C GLY A 483 21.16 10.31 -7.29
N ALA A 484 20.12 10.95 -7.80
CA ALA A 484 18.76 10.46 -7.77
C ALA A 484 18.12 10.48 -9.18
N ILE A 485 17.18 9.60 -9.42
CA ILE A 485 16.32 9.64 -10.60
C ILE A 485 14.87 9.72 -10.14
N HIS A 486 14.13 10.65 -10.73
CA HIS A 486 12.71 10.79 -10.51
C HIS A 486 11.98 10.59 -11.84
N ALA A 487 11.01 9.69 -11.86
CA ALA A 487 10.22 9.40 -13.05
C ALA A 487 9.09 10.42 -13.22
N PHE A 488 8.99 11.00 -14.41
CA PHE A 488 8.00 12.00 -14.77
C PHE A 488 7.09 11.53 -15.91
N ARG A 489 5.83 11.95 -15.88
CA ARG A 489 4.84 11.56 -16.88
C ARG A 489 5.13 12.13 -18.25
N ASP A 490 5.59 13.37 -18.29
CA ASP A 490 5.79 14.15 -19.52
C ASP A 490 7.18 14.79 -19.53
N ILE A 491 7.57 15.28 -20.69
CA ILE A 491 8.76 16.10 -20.85
C ILE A 491 8.54 17.44 -20.12
N ILE A 492 9.51 17.81 -19.29
CA ILE A 492 9.48 19.06 -18.54
C ILE A 492 9.81 20.23 -19.49
N THR A 493 8.93 21.21 -19.51
CA THR A 493 9.10 22.42 -20.31
C THR A 493 9.24 23.63 -19.39
N PRO A 494 10.43 24.22 -19.26
CA PRO A 494 10.62 25.42 -18.46
C PRO A 494 9.75 26.59 -18.95
N ALA A 495 9.25 27.39 -18.01
CA ALA A 495 8.48 28.59 -18.34
C ALA A 495 9.40 29.70 -18.84
N ASP A 496 9.10 30.26 -20.01
CA ASP A 496 9.90 31.30 -20.68
C ASP A 496 9.23 32.69 -20.76
N LYS A 497 7.90 32.74 -20.56
CA LYS A 497 7.06 33.92 -20.76
C LYS A 497 6.02 34.09 -19.68
N SER A 498 5.62 35.33 -19.41
CA SER A 498 4.51 35.69 -18.54
C SER A 498 3.15 35.34 -19.16
N PHE A 499 2.07 35.39 -18.38
CA PHE A 499 0.70 35.26 -18.91
C PHE A 499 0.44 36.21 -20.05
N HIS A 500 0.77 37.50 -19.86
CA HIS A 500 0.54 38.54 -20.86
C HIS A 500 1.26 38.24 -22.17
N GLU A 501 2.52 37.81 -22.12
CA GLU A 501 3.31 37.49 -23.34
C GLU A 501 2.77 36.23 -24.03
N LYS A 502 2.38 35.22 -23.30
CA LYS A 502 1.77 33.98 -23.85
C LYS A 502 0.42 34.29 -24.52
N LEU A 503 -0.46 35.03 -23.83
CA LEU A 503 -1.77 35.41 -24.38
C LEU A 503 -1.64 36.33 -25.63
N LYS A 504 -0.66 37.24 -25.63
CA LYS A 504 -0.40 38.11 -26.76
C LYS A 504 0.14 37.37 -27.98
N GLN A 505 0.96 36.36 -27.76
CA GLN A 505 1.52 35.53 -28.84
C GLN A 505 0.46 34.63 -29.49
N ASP A 506 -0.50 34.15 -28.73
CA ASP A 506 -1.53 33.24 -29.19
C ASP A 506 -2.81 34.01 -29.57
N LYS A 507 -3.05 34.11 -30.88
CA LYS A 507 -4.20 34.81 -31.46
C LYS A 507 -5.56 34.32 -30.97
N ARG A 508 -5.63 33.12 -30.39
CA ARG A 508 -6.87 32.57 -29.82
C ARG A 508 -7.40 33.39 -28.65
N PHE A 509 -6.58 34.20 -28.00
CA PHE A 509 -6.93 34.95 -26.78
C PHE A 509 -7.07 36.47 -26.99
N SER A 510 -7.09 36.94 -28.25
CA SER A 510 -7.13 38.38 -28.55
C SER A 510 -8.31 39.13 -27.94
N ILE A 511 -9.50 38.50 -27.91
CA ILE A 511 -10.69 39.09 -27.27
C ILE A 511 -10.52 39.14 -25.75
N PHE A 512 -10.10 38.04 -25.15
CA PHE A 512 -9.89 37.99 -23.72
C PHE A 512 -8.82 38.98 -23.24
N LEU A 513 -7.74 39.14 -24.00
CA LEU A 513 -6.71 40.11 -23.69
C LEU A 513 -7.27 41.54 -23.74
N SER A 514 -8.10 41.88 -24.69
CA SER A 514 -8.78 43.19 -24.77
C SER A 514 -9.71 43.42 -23.55
N LEU A 515 -10.38 42.39 -23.06
CA LEU A 515 -11.21 42.47 -21.87
C LEU A 515 -10.38 42.68 -20.59
N LEU A 516 -9.22 42.04 -20.49
CA LEU A 516 -8.26 42.25 -19.40
C LEU A 516 -7.72 43.67 -19.37
N GLU A 517 -7.41 44.23 -20.54
CA GLU A 517 -6.96 45.63 -20.68
C GLU A 517 -8.08 46.61 -20.32
N ALA A 518 -9.31 46.37 -20.73
CA ALA A 518 -10.47 47.18 -20.38
C ALA A 518 -10.84 47.10 -18.88
N ALA A 519 -10.53 45.97 -18.24
CA ALA A 519 -10.72 45.79 -16.81
C ALA A 519 -9.61 46.42 -15.94
N ASP A 520 -8.56 47.02 -16.52
CA ASP A 520 -7.33 47.51 -15.85
C ASP A 520 -6.59 46.39 -15.06
N LEU A 521 -6.63 45.15 -15.57
CA LEU A 521 -5.99 44.00 -14.91
C LEU A 521 -4.74 43.51 -15.65
N LYS A 522 -4.26 44.26 -16.64
CA LYS A 522 -3.06 43.92 -17.44
C LYS A 522 -1.82 43.79 -16.56
N ASP A 523 -1.63 44.70 -15.61
CA ASP A 523 -0.45 44.72 -14.75
C ASP A 523 -0.41 43.47 -13.84
N LEU A 524 -1.58 42.99 -13.40
CA LEU A 524 -1.68 41.78 -12.60
C LEU A 524 -1.15 40.54 -13.34
N LEU A 525 -1.34 40.47 -14.67
CA LEU A 525 -0.86 39.36 -15.50
C LEU A 525 0.63 39.46 -15.84
N SER A 526 1.24 40.58 -15.60
CA SER A 526 2.67 40.82 -15.87
C SER A 526 3.54 40.72 -14.62
N GLN A 527 2.93 40.86 -13.44
CA GLN A 527 3.63 40.80 -12.17
C GLN A 527 4.10 39.40 -11.80
N PRO A 528 5.25 39.28 -11.12
CA PRO A 528 5.65 38.03 -10.52
C PRO A 528 4.57 37.49 -9.57
N GLY A 529 4.34 36.23 -9.58
CA GLY A 529 3.35 35.58 -8.69
C GLY A 529 3.15 34.12 -9.00
N GLU A 530 2.25 33.48 -8.25
CA GLU A 530 1.83 32.11 -8.44
C GLU A 530 0.33 32.09 -8.69
N TRP A 531 -0.06 31.94 -9.95
CA TRP A 531 -1.45 32.03 -10.35
C TRP A 531 -1.86 30.90 -11.29
N THR A 532 -3.13 30.56 -11.30
CA THR A 532 -3.75 29.73 -12.32
C THR A 532 -4.78 30.56 -13.08
N LEU A 533 -4.60 30.64 -14.39
CA LEU A 533 -5.50 31.37 -15.28
C LEU A 533 -6.30 30.38 -16.14
N PHE A 534 -7.63 30.45 -16.07
CA PHE A 534 -8.53 29.74 -16.97
C PHE A 534 -8.87 30.69 -18.13
N ALA A 535 -8.11 30.59 -19.23
CA ALA A 535 -8.19 31.54 -20.33
C ALA A 535 -9.24 31.12 -21.38
N PRO A 536 -10.34 31.89 -21.55
CA PRO A 536 -11.30 31.63 -22.60
C PRO A 536 -10.77 32.04 -23.97
N THR A 537 -10.96 31.15 -24.95
CA THR A 537 -10.60 31.44 -26.33
C THR A 537 -11.60 32.40 -26.99
N ASN A 538 -11.27 32.96 -28.15
CA ASN A 538 -12.20 33.76 -28.95
C ASN A 538 -13.49 33.03 -29.29
N ASP A 539 -13.46 31.70 -29.32
CA ASP A 539 -14.64 30.85 -29.53
C ASP A 539 -15.68 30.97 -28.42
N ALA A 540 -15.24 31.31 -27.18
CA ALA A 540 -16.15 31.57 -26.06
C ALA A 540 -17.08 32.78 -26.32
N PHE A 541 -16.69 33.66 -27.21
CA PHE A 541 -17.41 34.89 -27.55
C PHE A 541 -18.13 34.82 -28.89
N LYS A 542 -18.14 33.64 -29.55
CA LYS A 542 -18.88 33.44 -30.81
C LYS A 542 -20.37 33.66 -30.58
N GLY A 543 -20.98 34.50 -31.43
CA GLY A 543 -22.38 34.86 -31.36
C GLY A 543 -22.66 36.18 -30.62
N MET A 544 -21.63 36.85 -30.11
CA MET A 544 -21.72 38.19 -29.53
C MET A 544 -21.55 39.27 -30.60
N THR A 545 -22.47 40.23 -30.63
CA THR A 545 -22.38 41.39 -31.54
C THR A 545 -21.38 42.43 -30.98
N LYS A 546 -20.99 43.40 -31.82
CA LYS A 546 -20.13 44.49 -31.37
C LYS A 546 -20.77 45.36 -30.32
N GLU A 547 -22.08 45.56 -30.43
CA GLU A 547 -22.89 46.32 -29.47
C GLU A 547 -22.96 45.59 -28.10
N GLU A 548 -23.17 44.28 -28.08
CA GLU A 548 -23.16 43.46 -26.87
C GLU A 548 -21.77 43.45 -26.21
N MET A 549 -20.71 43.42 -27.00
CA MET A 549 -19.36 43.53 -26.49
C MET A 549 -19.09 44.92 -25.87
N SER A 550 -19.63 45.99 -26.45
CA SER A 550 -19.53 47.35 -25.92
C SER A 550 -20.26 47.49 -24.58
N ILE A 551 -21.39 46.84 -24.42
CA ILE A 551 -22.13 46.80 -23.16
C ILE A 551 -21.35 46.05 -22.05
N LEU A 552 -20.75 44.96 -22.38
CA LEU A 552 -19.90 44.19 -21.45
C LEU A 552 -18.69 45.00 -20.99
N ILE A 553 -18.02 45.67 -21.91
CA ILE A 553 -16.84 46.53 -21.64
C ILE A 553 -17.25 47.77 -20.86
N GLY A 554 -18.45 48.29 -21.03
CA GLY A 554 -18.97 49.47 -20.37
C GLY A 554 -19.25 49.32 -18.88
N ASP A 555 -19.49 48.10 -18.41
CA ASP A 555 -19.65 47.80 -16.97
C ASP A 555 -18.33 47.25 -16.41
N LYS A 556 -17.46 48.16 -16.02
CA LYS A 556 -16.12 47.84 -15.53
C LYS A 556 -16.16 46.91 -14.29
N ASN A 557 -17.13 47.10 -13.39
CA ASN A 557 -17.23 46.28 -12.19
C ASN A 557 -17.65 44.83 -12.51
N ALA A 558 -18.64 44.65 -13.38
CA ALA A 558 -19.03 43.32 -13.85
C ALA A 558 -17.89 42.64 -14.61
N LEU A 559 -17.21 43.39 -15.48
CA LEU A 559 -16.07 42.88 -16.25
C LEU A 559 -14.92 42.44 -15.34
N GLN A 560 -14.53 43.26 -14.35
CA GLN A 560 -13.52 42.89 -13.37
C GLN A 560 -13.90 41.62 -12.58
N ASN A 561 -15.14 41.50 -12.13
CA ASN A 561 -15.64 40.31 -11.45
C ASN A 561 -15.56 39.06 -12.32
N ILE A 562 -15.91 39.13 -13.59
CA ILE A 562 -15.82 38.02 -14.53
C ILE A 562 -14.37 37.63 -14.75
N VAL A 563 -13.51 38.59 -15.04
CA VAL A 563 -12.09 38.33 -15.29
C VAL A 563 -11.40 37.73 -14.05
N LEU A 564 -11.61 38.31 -12.85
CA LEU A 564 -11.06 37.80 -11.60
C LEU A 564 -11.57 36.42 -11.23
N TYR A 565 -12.75 36.02 -11.74
CA TYR A 565 -13.24 34.66 -11.59
C TYR A 565 -12.47 33.63 -12.41
N HIS A 566 -11.81 34.05 -13.51
CA HIS A 566 -10.93 33.22 -14.30
C HIS A 566 -9.51 33.07 -13.70
N LEU A 567 -9.22 33.80 -12.63
CA LEU A 567 -7.90 33.81 -12.00
C LEU A 567 -7.99 33.21 -10.58
N THR A 568 -7.08 32.31 -10.27
CA THR A 568 -7.01 31.64 -8.95
C THR A 568 -5.61 31.79 -8.39
N PRO A 569 -5.45 32.21 -7.11
CA PRO A 569 -4.13 32.16 -6.45
C PRO A 569 -3.63 30.74 -6.32
N GLY A 570 -2.33 30.56 -6.53
CA GLY A 570 -1.65 29.27 -6.56
C GLY A 570 -1.52 28.68 -7.96
N VAL A 571 -0.51 27.86 -8.15
CA VAL A 571 -0.28 27.11 -9.40
C VAL A 571 -0.90 25.73 -9.27
N PHE A 572 -1.87 25.44 -10.11
CA PHE A 572 -2.62 24.20 -10.09
C PHE A 572 -2.44 23.44 -11.42
N ILE A 573 -1.49 22.51 -11.44
CA ILE A 573 -1.24 21.65 -12.59
C ILE A 573 -2.36 20.61 -12.70
N GLY A 574 -2.97 20.49 -13.87
CA GLY A 574 -4.12 19.58 -14.08
C GLY A 574 -3.79 18.13 -13.78
N LYS A 575 -2.59 17.70 -14.15
CA LYS A 575 -2.06 16.36 -13.90
C LYS A 575 -1.65 16.10 -12.44
N GLY A 576 -1.55 17.16 -11.62
CA GLY A 576 -1.27 17.10 -10.19
C GLY A 576 -2.49 16.74 -9.33
N PHE A 577 -3.69 16.88 -9.88
CA PHE A 577 -4.91 16.52 -9.18
C PHE A 577 -5.13 15.00 -9.13
N GLU A 578 -5.74 14.54 -8.05
CA GLU A 578 -6.16 13.15 -7.91
C GLU A 578 -7.22 12.81 -8.97
N PRO A 579 -7.02 11.77 -9.80
CA PRO A 579 -7.95 11.43 -10.87
C PRO A 579 -9.37 11.16 -10.36
N GLY A 580 -10.36 11.78 -11.01
CA GLY A 580 -11.76 11.58 -10.67
C GLY A 580 -12.27 12.35 -9.45
N VAL A 581 -11.38 13.07 -8.73
CA VAL A 581 -11.76 13.87 -7.55
C VAL A 581 -11.97 15.32 -7.94
N THR A 582 -13.07 15.92 -7.49
CA THR A 582 -13.36 17.34 -7.68
C THR A 582 -12.60 18.18 -6.65
N ASN A 583 -11.78 19.08 -7.12
CA ASN A 583 -11.06 20.05 -6.31
C ASN A 583 -11.81 21.39 -6.34
N ILE A 584 -11.91 22.04 -5.19
CA ILE A 584 -12.57 23.32 -5.04
C ILE A 584 -11.50 24.38 -4.86
N LEU A 585 -11.38 25.27 -5.83
CA LEU A 585 -10.43 26.36 -5.80
C LEU A 585 -11.16 27.68 -5.50
N LYS A 586 -10.51 28.59 -4.79
CA LYS A 586 -11.03 29.94 -4.53
C LYS A 586 -10.46 30.87 -5.58
N THR A 587 -11.31 31.52 -6.36
CA THR A 587 -10.88 32.49 -7.36
C THR A 587 -10.49 33.84 -6.73
N SER A 588 -9.81 34.69 -7.48
CA SER A 588 -9.46 36.04 -7.06
C SER A 588 -10.69 36.94 -6.89
N GLN A 589 -11.81 36.61 -7.53
CA GLN A 589 -13.10 37.23 -7.32
C GLN A 589 -13.73 36.85 -5.98
N GLY A 590 -13.33 35.73 -5.36
CA GLY A 590 -13.78 35.24 -4.07
C GLY A 590 -14.73 34.03 -4.13
N SER A 591 -15.37 33.78 -5.27
CA SER A 591 -16.23 32.60 -5.49
C SER A 591 -15.42 31.35 -5.77
N LYS A 592 -16.08 30.18 -5.70
CA LYS A 592 -15.47 28.88 -5.91
C LYS A 592 -15.51 28.47 -7.38
N ILE A 593 -14.46 27.80 -7.83
CA ILE A 593 -14.39 27.11 -9.11
C ILE A 593 -14.10 25.64 -8.86
N TYR A 594 -14.71 24.75 -9.63
CA TYR A 594 -14.61 23.32 -9.47
C TYR A 594 -13.74 22.72 -10.59
N VAL A 595 -12.67 22.05 -10.19
CA VAL A 595 -11.70 21.50 -11.14
C VAL A 595 -11.52 20.00 -10.89
N LYS A 596 -11.54 19.21 -11.97
CA LYS A 596 -11.43 17.76 -11.90
C LYS A 596 -10.60 17.22 -13.05
N GLY A 597 -9.61 16.37 -12.73
CA GLY A 597 -8.86 15.60 -13.72
C GLY A 597 -9.59 14.30 -14.08
N VAL A 598 -9.85 14.06 -15.37
CA VAL A 598 -10.48 12.83 -15.88
C VAL A 598 -9.79 12.40 -17.17
N ASN A 599 -9.17 11.23 -17.17
CA ASN A 599 -8.52 10.66 -18.36
C ASN A 599 -7.61 11.67 -19.09
N ASP A 600 -6.66 12.24 -18.37
CA ASP A 600 -5.71 13.27 -18.83
C ASP A 600 -6.37 14.56 -19.37
N THR A 601 -7.65 14.73 -19.12
CA THR A 601 -8.40 15.95 -19.47
C THR A 601 -8.78 16.69 -18.19
N LEU A 602 -8.59 17.99 -18.19
CA LEU A 602 -9.03 18.86 -17.10
C LEU A 602 -10.47 19.33 -17.37
N LEU A 603 -11.35 19.12 -16.40
CA LEU A 603 -12.70 19.68 -16.37
C LEU A 603 -12.72 20.88 -15.43
N VAL A 604 -13.19 22.01 -15.91
CA VAL A 604 -13.34 23.27 -15.16
C VAL A 604 -14.81 23.63 -15.14
N ASN A 605 -15.43 23.66 -13.97
CA ASN A 605 -16.89 23.76 -13.83
C ASN A 605 -17.61 22.78 -14.79
N GLU A 606 -17.10 21.55 -14.92
CA GLU A 606 -17.58 20.48 -15.81
C GLU A 606 -17.35 20.75 -17.34
N LEU A 607 -16.75 21.88 -17.69
CA LEU A 607 -16.36 22.17 -19.08
C LEU A 607 -14.98 21.57 -19.34
N LYS A 608 -14.84 20.92 -20.47
CA LYS A 608 -13.55 20.32 -20.89
C LYS A 608 -12.56 21.41 -21.29
N SER A 609 -11.38 21.40 -20.66
CA SER A 609 -10.27 22.24 -21.11
C SER A 609 -9.70 21.67 -22.43
N LYS A 610 -9.42 22.54 -23.40
CA LYS A 610 -8.82 22.14 -24.69
C LYS A 610 -7.34 21.87 -24.56
N ASP A 611 -6.63 22.80 -23.92
CA ASP A 611 -5.21 22.72 -23.63
C ASP A 611 -5.03 23.02 -22.14
N SER A 612 -4.24 22.21 -21.44
CA SER A 612 -3.97 22.40 -20.00
C SER A 612 -2.48 22.44 -19.75
N ASP A 613 -2.12 22.96 -18.59
CA ASP A 613 -0.75 22.96 -18.06
C ASP A 613 0.25 23.77 -18.93
N ILE A 614 -0.21 24.87 -19.53
CA ILE A 614 0.68 25.80 -20.25
C ILE A 614 1.39 26.66 -19.21
N MET A 615 2.67 26.37 -18.98
CA MET A 615 3.45 27.06 -17.95
C MET A 615 3.84 28.46 -18.40
N THR A 616 3.82 29.37 -17.42
CA THR A 616 4.29 30.74 -17.54
C THR A 616 5.15 31.11 -16.34
N THR A 617 5.95 32.16 -16.45
CA THR A 617 6.85 32.59 -15.37
C THR A 617 6.12 33.01 -14.09
N ASN A 618 4.84 33.35 -14.19
CA ASN A 618 3.99 33.77 -13.07
C ASN A 618 2.79 32.84 -12.84
N GLY A 619 2.78 31.65 -13.46
CA GLY A 619 1.75 30.65 -13.17
C GLY A 619 1.51 29.61 -14.24
N VAL A 620 0.26 29.19 -14.38
CA VAL A 620 -0.19 28.18 -15.37
C VAL A 620 -1.49 28.64 -16.03
N ILE A 621 -1.61 28.37 -17.35
CA ILE A 621 -2.81 28.63 -18.14
C ILE A 621 -3.51 27.33 -18.48
N HIS A 622 -4.83 27.26 -18.25
CA HIS A 622 -5.72 26.24 -18.78
C HIS A 622 -6.69 26.87 -19.75
N VAL A 623 -6.78 26.35 -20.94
CA VAL A 623 -7.59 26.91 -22.02
C VAL A 623 -9.02 26.41 -21.92
N VAL A 624 -9.97 27.33 -21.82
CA VAL A 624 -11.41 27.03 -21.80
C VAL A 624 -12.10 27.60 -23.05
N ASP A 625 -13.14 26.92 -23.54
CA ASP A 625 -13.90 27.36 -24.72
C ASP A 625 -15.20 28.06 -24.38
N LYS A 626 -15.43 28.30 -23.09
CA LYS A 626 -16.58 29.02 -22.56
C LYS A 626 -16.10 30.07 -21.56
N LEU A 627 -16.84 31.18 -21.49
CA LEU A 627 -16.63 32.17 -20.45
C LEU A 627 -17.12 31.58 -19.13
N LEU A 628 -16.29 31.62 -18.09
CA LEU A 628 -16.67 31.22 -16.74
C LEU A 628 -17.29 32.42 -16.01
N TYR A 629 -18.33 32.15 -15.23
CA TYR A 629 -19.09 33.21 -14.56
C TYR A 629 -19.47 32.78 -13.13
N PRO A 630 -19.25 33.61 -12.12
CA PRO A 630 -19.66 33.31 -10.75
C PRO A 630 -21.17 33.45 -10.59
N ALA A 631 -21.79 32.53 -9.84
CA ALA A 631 -23.21 32.50 -9.60
C ALA A 631 -23.76 33.76 -8.86
N ASP A 632 -22.87 34.44 -8.11
CA ASP A 632 -23.23 35.48 -7.15
C ASP A 632 -22.84 36.90 -7.62
N THR A 633 -22.51 37.08 -8.91
CA THR A 633 -22.14 38.43 -9.39
C THR A 633 -23.37 39.34 -9.48
N PRO A 634 -23.39 40.46 -8.76
CA PRO A 634 -24.42 41.44 -8.94
C PRO A 634 -24.24 42.11 -10.31
N VAL A 635 -25.09 41.79 -11.24
CA VAL A 635 -25.17 42.47 -12.53
C VAL A 635 -26.13 43.64 -12.38
N GLY A 636 -25.61 44.84 -12.49
CA GLY A 636 -26.43 46.06 -12.32
C GLY A 636 -27.41 46.35 -13.46
N ASN A 637 -27.40 45.56 -14.53
CA ASN A 637 -28.19 45.78 -15.74
C ASN A 637 -28.74 44.47 -16.30
N ASP A 638 -30.05 44.39 -16.50
CA ASP A 638 -30.74 43.24 -17.04
C ASP A 638 -30.30 42.90 -18.49
N GLN A 639 -29.92 43.89 -19.29
CA GLN A 639 -29.41 43.67 -20.63
C GLN A 639 -28.05 42.91 -20.60
N LEU A 640 -27.19 43.26 -19.67
CA LEU A 640 -25.93 42.54 -19.50
C LEU A 640 -26.15 41.09 -19.03
N LEU A 641 -27.17 40.87 -18.19
CA LEU A 641 -27.55 39.51 -17.77
C LEU A 641 -28.02 38.67 -18.95
N GLU A 642 -28.78 39.23 -19.88
CA GLU A 642 -29.25 38.55 -21.09
C GLU A 642 -28.09 38.20 -22.01
N ILE A 643 -27.14 39.12 -22.16
CA ILE A 643 -25.93 38.91 -22.97
C ILE A 643 -25.07 37.80 -22.40
N LEU A 644 -24.85 37.82 -21.09
CA LEU A 644 -24.08 36.79 -20.40
C LEU A 644 -24.77 35.43 -20.47
N ASN A 645 -26.10 35.38 -20.38
CA ASN A 645 -26.89 34.14 -20.54
C ASN A 645 -26.77 33.52 -21.95
N LYS A 646 -26.58 34.33 -22.99
CA LYS A 646 -26.26 33.81 -24.34
C LYS A 646 -24.86 33.20 -24.43
N LEU A 647 -23.90 33.76 -23.73
CA LEU A 647 -22.50 33.28 -23.72
C LEU A 647 -22.31 32.06 -22.84
N ILE A 648 -23.09 31.97 -21.76
CA ILE A 648 -22.94 30.99 -20.71
C ILE A 648 -24.09 30.00 -20.81
N LYS A 649 -23.84 28.90 -21.45
CA LYS A 649 -24.82 27.81 -21.47
C LYS A 649 -24.93 27.07 -20.15
N TYR A 650 -24.97 27.71 -19.02
CA TYR A 650 -25.17 27.14 -17.67
C TYR A 650 -23.90 26.86 -16.89
N ILE A 651 -23.85 27.37 -15.66
CA ILE A 651 -23.05 26.76 -14.60
C ILE A 651 -23.83 25.51 -14.18
N GLN A 652 -23.27 24.36 -14.50
CA GLN A 652 -23.86 23.08 -14.12
C GLN A 652 -23.45 22.73 -12.71
N ILE A 653 -24.36 22.88 -11.77
CA ILE A 653 -24.27 22.09 -10.54
C ILE A 653 -24.94 20.76 -10.85
N LYS A 654 -24.09 19.74 -11.07
CA LYS A 654 -24.58 18.38 -11.33
C LYS A 654 -25.00 17.74 -10.04
N PHE A 655 -26.32 17.61 -9.85
CA PHE A 655 -26.83 16.61 -8.93
C PHE A 655 -27.00 15.32 -9.70
N VAL A 656 -26.23 14.30 -9.33
CA VAL A 656 -26.38 12.98 -9.94
C VAL A 656 -27.61 12.33 -9.34
N HIS A 657 -28.65 12.24 -10.13
CA HIS A 657 -29.82 11.44 -9.86
C HIS A 657 -29.76 10.23 -10.79
N GLY A 658 -29.24 9.13 -10.29
CA GLY A 658 -28.97 8.00 -11.16
C GLY A 658 -27.98 8.35 -12.28
N SER A 659 -28.30 8.01 -13.52
CA SER A 659 -27.49 8.35 -14.70
C SER A 659 -27.86 9.68 -15.37
N THR A 660 -28.80 10.43 -14.81
CA THR A 660 -29.26 11.69 -15.40
C THR A 660 -28.77 12.91 -14.64
N PHE A 661 -28.18 13.84 -15.38
CA PHE A 661 -27.76 15.14 -14.86
C PHE A 661 -28.87 16.16 -15.11
N LYS A 662 -29.24 16.90 -14.08
CA LYS A 662 -30.17 18.01 -14.23
C LYS A 662 -29.40 19.32 -14.32
N GLU A 663 -29.46 19.98 -15.48
CA GLU A 663 -28.88 21.31 -15.66
C GLU A 663 -29.82 22.32 -14.95
N ILE A 664 -29.25 23.11 -14.05
CA ILE A 664 -29.98 24.18 -13.38
C ILE A 664 -29.50 25.49 -13.98
N PRO A 665 -30.42 26.28 -14.60
CA PRO A 665 -30.03 27.59 -15.14
C PRO A 665 -29.60 28.52 -13.99
N MET A 666 -28.57 29.34 -14.25
CA MET A 666 -28.01 30.31 -13.28
C MET A 666 -29.07 31.21 -12.63
N THR A 667 -30.13 31.54 -13.36
CA THR A 667 -31.23 32.39 -12.91
C THR A 667 -32.07 31.79 -11.77
N VAL A 668 -32.00 30.50 -11.50
CA VAL A 668 -32.72 29.81 -10.41
C VAL A 668 -31.95 29.88 -9.10
N TYR A 669 -30.67 30.22 -9.13
CA TYR A 669 -29.81 30.37 -7.94
C TYR A 669 -29.75 31.83 -7.44
N ARG A 670 -30.87 32.54 -7.40
CA ARG A 670 -31.00 33.68 -6.47
C ARG A 670 -31.37 33.07 -5.12
N PRO A 671 -30.51 33.05 -4.09
CA PRO A 671 -30.99 32.87 -2.76
C PRO A 671 -31.95 34.05 -2.52
N THR A 672 -33.21 33.80 -2.32
CA THR A 672 -34.15 34.77 -1.74
C THR A 672 -33.63 34.96 -0.31
N LEU A 673 -32.63 35.82 -0.16
CA LEU A 673 -32.28 36.40 1.10
C LEU A 673 -33.43 37.30 1.51
N THR A 674 -34.42 36.75 2.14
CA THR A 674 -35.34 37.54 2.96
C THR A 674 -34.51 38.04 4.12
N LYS A 675 -34.00 39.29 3.99
CA LYS A 675 -33.39 40.01 5.09
C LYS A 675 -34.49 40.25 6.12
N LEU A 676 -34.61 39.39 7.09
CA LEU A 676 -35.22 39.74 8.35
C LEU A 676 -34.14 40.51 9.13
N GLN A 677 -34.27 41.87 9.11
CA GLN A 677 -33.55 42.73 10.04
C GLN A 677 -34.23 42.64 11.39
N ILE A 678 -33.62 42.01 12.35
CA ILE A 678 -34.00 42.06 13.75
C ILE A 678 -32.82 42.69 14.50
N GLU A 679 -33.06 43.81 15.15
CA GLU A 679 -32.08 44.49 16.02
C GLU A 679 -31.99 43.74 17.37
N GLY A 680 -30.85 43.27 17.75
CA GLY A 680 -30.54 42.58 19.01
C GLY A 680 -29.30 41.68 18.93
N GLU A 681 -28.93 41.02 20.03
CA GLU A 681 -27.83 40.08 20.06
C GLU A 681 -28.00 38.90 19.08
N PRO A 682 -26.91 38.37 18.49
CA PRO A 682 -27.04 37.39 17.45
C PRO A 682 -27.55 36.03 17.94
N GLU A 683 -28.74 35.67 17.53
CA GLU A 683 -29.32 34.33 17.72
C GLU A 683 -29.39 33.56 16.39
N PHE A 684 -29.27 32.24 16.49
CA PHE A 684 -29.42 31.35 15.35
C PHE A 684 -30.87 30.82 15.25
N LYS A 685 -31.51 31.04 14.12
CA LYS A 685 -32.84 30.49 13.83
C LYS A 685 -32.78 29.41 12.78
N LEU A 686 -33.41 28.27 13.09
CA LEU A 686 -33.52 27.16 12.17
C LEU A 686 -34.60 27.46 11.11
N ILE A 687 -34.22 27.52 9.84
CA ILE A 687 -35.18 27.66 8.74
C ILE A 687 -35.29 26.30 8.06
N LYS A 688 -36.52 25.81 7.99
CA LYS A 688 -36.84 24.53 7.37
C LYS A 688 -37.24 24.75 5.91
N GLU A 689 -36.50 24.23 4.97
CA GLU A 689 -36.83 24.21 3.55
C GLU A 689 -37.13 22.77 3.10
N GLY A 690 -38.39 22.56 2.64
CA GLY A 690 -38.82 21.34 1.98
C GLY A 690 -39.27 20.20 2.90
N GLU A 691 -40.12 19.35 2.37
CA GLU A 691 -40.55 18.11 3.04
C GLU A 691 -39.54 16.97 2.78
N PRO A 692 -39.43 16.02 3.71
CA PRO A 692 -38.56 14.87 3.50
C PRO A 692 -39.03 14.03 2.31
N ARG A 693 -38.13 13.69 1.40
CA ARG A 693 -38.39 12.85 0.24
C ARG A 693 -37.76 11.48 0.42
N THR A 694 -38.52 10.44 0.09
CA THR A 694 -38.04 9.07 0.02
C THR A 694 -37.80 8.74 -1.44
N GLU A 695 -36.60 8.36 -1.76
CA GLU A 695 -36.20 7.95 -3.11
C GLU A 695 -35.64 6.52 -3.10
N ILE A 696 -36.10 5.70 -4.05
CA ILE A 696 -35.56 4.36 -4.27
C ILE A 696 -34.51 4.47 -5.39
N ILE A 697 -33.30 4.11 -5.07
CA ILE A 697 -32.20 4.19 -6.01
C ILE A 697 -31.83 2.81 -6.51
N HIS A 698 -31.87 2.67 -7.83
CA HIS A 698 -31.36 1.51 -8.54
C HIS A 698 -30.07 1.91 -9.25
N GLY A 699 -28.89 1.52 -8.74
CA GLY A 699 -27.64 1.86 -9.38
C GLY A 699 -26.44 1.86 -8.43
N GLU A 700 -25.38 2.57 -8.81
CA GLU A 700 -24.17 2.71 -7.98
C GLU A 700 -24.45 3.47 -6.68
N PRO A 701 -23.65 3.23 -5.62
CA PRO A 701 -23.90 3.86 -4.33
C PRO A 701 -23.80 5.38 -4.41
N ILE A 702 -24.84 6.06 -3.90
CA ILE A 702 -24.88 7.52 -3.82
C ILE A 702 -24.43 7.98 -2.45
N ILE A 703 -23.55 8.98 -2.43
CA ILE A 703 -23.11 9.65 -1.22
C ILE A 703 -23.82 11.00 -1.14
N LYS A 704 -24.63 11.19 -0.11
CA LYS A 704 -25.25 12.48 0.20
C LYS A 704 -24.64 13.02 1.49
N THR A 705 -24.24 14.28 1.45
CA THR A 705 -23.75 15.02 2.60
C THR A 705 -24.69 16.19 2.87
N TYR A 706 -25.20 16.31 4.08
CA TYR A 706 -26.03 17.44 4.52
C TYR A 706 -25.59 17.92 5.90
N THR A 707 -25.72 19.22 6.14
CA THR A 707 -25.34 19.83 7.40
C THR A 707 -26.57 19.99 8.30
N LYS A 708 -26.46 19.55 9.52
CA LYS A 708 -27.50 19.69 10.55
C LYS A 708 -26.94 20.41 11.76
N ILE A 709 -27.70 21.34 12.30
CA ILE A 709 -27.33 22.01 13.53
C ILE A 709 -27.82 21.18 14.72
N ILE A 710 -26.93 20.83 15.61
CA ILE A 710 -27.21 20.19 16.87
C ILE A 710 -26.55 21.06 17.95
N ASP A 711 -27.32 21.60 18.88
CA ASP A 711 -26.85 22.45 19.96
C ASP A 711 -26.02 23.67 19.53
N GLY A 712 -26.49 24.33 18.43
CA GLY A 712 -25.79 25.51 17.87
C GLY A 712 -24.52 25.22 17.04
N VAL A 713 -24.15 23.95 16.90
CA VAL A 713 -22.98 23.53 16.13
C VAL A 713 -23.39 22.87 14.81
N PRO A 714 -22.88 23.27 13.64
CA PRO A 714 -23.14 22.60 12.38
C PRO A 714 -22.48 21.21 12.37
N VAL A 715 -23.28 20.16 12.20
CA VAL A 715 -22.82 18.77 12.08
C VAL A 715 -23.09 18.31 10.65
N GLU A 716 -22.05 17.90 9.95
CA GLU A 716 -22.13 17.36 8.61
C GLU A 716 -22.38 15.84 8.68
N ILE A 717 -23.52 15.42 8.12
CA ILE A 717 -23.92 14.01 8.06
C ILE A 717 -23.78 13.53 6.63
N THR A 718 -22.98 12.49 6.44
CA THR A 718 -22.76 11.86 5.14
C THR A 718 -23.39 10.47 5.12
N GLU A 719 -24.35 10.26 4.25
CA GLU A 719 -25.00 8.97 4.02
C GLU A 719 -24.47 8.32 2.74
N LYS A 720 -24.04 7.07 2.86
CA LYS A 720 -23.64 6.23 1.73
C LYS A 720 -24.59 5.04 1.66
N GLN A 721 -25.37 4.96 0.57
CA GLN A 721 -26.35 3.89 0.37
C GLN A 721 -25.97 3.00 -0.80
N THR A 722 -26.28 1.73 -0.66
CA THR A 722 -26.09 0.72 -1.69
C THR A 722 -27.32 0.64 -2.63
N ARG A 723 -27.15 -0.06 -3.74
CA ARG A 723 -27.99 -0.07 -4.95
C ARG A 723 -29.51 -0.30 -4.75
N GLU A 724 -29.94 -0.80 -3.60
CA GLU A 724 -31.34 -1.19 -3.34
C GLU A 724 -31.91 -0.56 -2.07
N GLU A 725 -31.21 0.41 -1.47
CA GLU A 725 -31.67 1.03 -0.23
C GLU A 725 -32.53 2.26 -0.49
N ARG A 726 -33.59 2.41 0.30
CA ARG A 726 -34.37 3.62 0.31
C ARG A 726 -33.61 4.76 0.95
N ILE A 727 -33.39 5.83 0.21
CA ILE A 727 -32.90 7.09 0.77
C ILE A 727 -34.04 7.90 1.34
N ILE A 728 -33.98 8.09 2.64
CA ILE A 728 -34.85 9.05 3.30
C ILE A 728 -34.04 10.33 3.49
N THR A 729 -34.27 11.32 2.63
CA THR A 729 -33.68 12.64 2.80
C THR A 729 -34.61 13.44 3.73
N GLY A 730 -34.10 13.77 4.89
CA GLY A 730 -34.71 14.75 5.76
C GLY A 730 -34.72 16.15 5.12
N PRO A 731 -35.52 17.07 5.60
CA PRO A 731 -35.49 18.45 5.13
C PRO A 731 -34.12 19.05 5.34
N GLU A 732 -33.61 19.72 4.32
CA GLU A 732 -32.38 20.50 4.43
C GLU A 732 -32.58 21.58 5.50
N ILE A 733 -31.76 21.54 6.56
CA ILE A 733 -31.84 22.49 7.64
C ILE A 733 -30.80 23.58 7.37
N LYS A 734 -31.28 24.74 6.92
CA LYS A 734 -30.45 25.93 6.81
C LYS A 734 -30.71 26.84 8.02
N TYR A 735 -29.67 27.45 8.54
CA TYR A 735 -29.80 28.47 9.57
C TYR A 735 -29.23 29.80 9.10
N THR A 736 -29.92 30.83 9.47
CA THR A 736 -29.46 32.20 9.29
C THR A 736 -29.18 32.82 10.66
N ARG A 737 -28.10 33.57 10.77
CA ARG A 737 -27.86 34.37 11.98
C ARG A 737 -28.88 35.46 12.04
N VAL A 738 -29.73 35.40 13.01
CA VAL A 738 -30.78 36.39 13.27
C VAL A 738 -30.36 37.17 14.52
N SER A 739 -30.19 38.45 14.39
CA SER A 739 -29.95 39.31 15.55
C SER A 739 -31.30 39.54 16.24
N ALA A 740 -31.42 39.15 17.50
CA ALA A 740 -32.65 39.11 18.24
C ALA A 740 -33.03 40.48 18.84
N GLY A 741 -34.27 40.85 18.55
CA GLY A 741 -35.06 41.69 19.42
C GLY A 741 -36.17 40.86 20.03
N GLY A 742 -35.99 40.37 21.26
CA GLY A 742 -37.07 39.87 22.11
C GLY A 742 -37.29 38.36 22.12
N GLY A 743 -36.79 37.73 23.13
CA GLY A 743 -37.53 36.80 23.99
C GLY A 743 -37.88 35.40 23.55
N GLU A 744 -37.13 34.73 22.69
CA GLU A 744 -37.18 33.26 22.64
C GLU A 744 -35.93 32.68 23.32
N THR A 745 -36.17 31.97 24.43
CA THR A 745 -35.11 31.46 25.28
C THR A 745 -34.40 30.25 24.62
N GLU A 746 -33.12 30.06 24.96
CA GLU A 746 -32.31 28.91 24.59
C GLU A 746 -33.03 27.55 24.74
N GLU A 747 -33.96 27.51 25.70
CA GLU A 747 -34.82 26.34 25.96
C GLU A 747 -35.83 26.05 24.86
N THR A 748 -36.35 27.09 24.18
CA THR A 748 -37.27 26.94 23.04
C THR A 748 -36.52 26.44 21.80
N LEU A 749 -35.30 26.90 21.62
CA LEU A 749 -34.41 26.43 20.54
C LEU A 749 -34.01 24.98 20.76
N LYS A 750 -33.66 24.61 21.99
CA LYS A 750 -33.37 23.21 22.37
C LYS A 750 -34.57 22.28 22.17
N LYS A 751 -35.78 22.72 22.50
CA LYS A 751 -37.00 21.94 22.24
C LYS A 751 -37.31 21.78 20.76
N LEU A 752 -37.09 22.81 19.94
CA LEU A 752 -37.19 22.73 18.48
C LEU A 752 -36.17 21.78 17.86
N LEU A 753 -34.91 21.87 18.28
CA LEU A 753 -33.84 20.98 17.87
C LEU A 753 -34.11 19.51 18.25
N GLN A 754 -34.58 19.25 19.48
CA GLN A 754 -34.97 17.92 19.92
C GLN A 754 -36.14 17.34 19.10
N LYS A 755 -37.13 18.18 18.73
CA LYS A 755 -38.25 17.76 17.91
C LYS A 755 -37.84 17.42 16.47
N GLU A 756 -36.93 18.16 15.90
CA GLU A 756 -36.38 17.87 14.56
C GLU A 756 -35.43 16.66 14.55
N VAL A 757 -34.61 16.52 15.59
CA VAL A 757 -33.76 15.34 15.78
C VAL A 757 -34.62 14.08 15.92
N SER A 758 -35.70 14.12 16.71
CA SER A 758 -36.61 12.97 16.87
C SER A 758 -37.36 12.61 15.58
N LYS A 759 -37.65 13.59 14.72
CA LYS A 759 -38.24 13.32 13.39
C LYS A 759 -37.25 12.63 12.46
N VAL A 760 -36.01 13.11 12.41
CA VAL A 760 -34.98 12.50 11.59
C VAL A 760 -34.64 11.09 12.10
N THR A 761 -34.63 10.88 13.41
CA THR A 761 -34.45 9.57 14.02
C THR A 761 -35.56 8.61 13.62
N LYS A 762 -36.85 9.04 13.64
CA LYS A 762 -37.94 8.21 13.17
C LYS A 762 -37.88 7.86 11.69
N PHE A 763 -37.36 8.75 10.85
CA PHE A 763 -37.09 8.45 9.43
C PHE A 763 -35.95 7.46 9.21
N ILE A 764 -34.96 7.45 10.10
CA ILE A 764 -33.83 6.52 10.07
C ILE A 764 -34.23 5.15 10.64
N GLU A 765 -35.11 5.12 11.67
CA GLU A 765 -35.61 3.89 12.30
C GLU A 765 -36.65 3.13 11.45
N GLY A 766 -37.33 3.81 10.52
CA GLY A 766 -38.29 3.18 9.60
C GLY A 766 -37.70 2.30 8.50
N GLY A 767 -36.39 2.24 8.38
CA GLY A 767 -35.69 1.29 7.55
C GLY A 767 -34.89 0.35 8.45
N ASP A 768 -35.22 -0.92 8.45
CA ASP A 768 -34.62 -1.97 9.27
C ASP A 768 -33.19 -1.70 9.70
N ASP A 769 -33.00 -1.61 11.01
CA ASP A 769 -31.82 -1.55 11.87
C ASP A 769 -31.44 -0.18 12.44
N HIS A 770 -31.38 -0.19 13.76
CA HIS A 770 -30.88 0.87 14.64
C HIS A 770 -29.53 1.43 14.18
N LEU A 771 -29.52 2.51 13.41
CA LEU A 771 -28.31 3.20 12.96
C LEU A 771 -27.67 4.02 14.08
N PHE A 772 -28.47 4.39 15.08
CA PHE A 772 -28.03 5.09 16.29
C PHE A 772 -28.83 4.59 17.49
N GLU A 773 -28.14 4.35 18.58
CA GLU A 773 -28.79 4.14 19.90
C GLU A 773 -29.22 5.49 20.47
N ASP A 774 -30.28 5.54 21.26
CA ASP A 774 -30.78 6.76 21.91
C ASP A 774 -29.69 7.50 22.71
N GLU A 775 -28.71 6.75 23.20
CA GLU A 775 -27.58 7.30 23.94
C GLU A 775 -26.59 8.04 23.05
N ASP A 776 -26.39 7.61 21.80
CA ASP A 776 -25.53 8.28 20.82
C ASP A 776 -26.14 9.63 20.39
N ILE A 777 -27.48 9.68 20.30
CA ILE A 777 -28.21 10.91 19.99
C ILE A 777 -28.12 11.89 21.17
N LYS A 778 -28.25 11.41 22.41
CA LYS A 778 -28.06 12.24 23.61
C LYS A 778 -26.65 12.82 23.68
N ARG A 779 -25.63 12.03 23.37
CA ARG A 779 -24.23 12.50 23.34
C ARG A 779 -23.99 13.53 22.21
N LEU A 780 -24.61 13.34 21.04
CA LEU A 780 -24.58 14.33 19.95
C LEU A 780 -25.22 15.65 20.36
N LEU A 781 -26.33 15.60 21.12
CA LEU A 781 -27.01 16.77 21.64
C LEU A 781 -26.19 17.49 22.72
N GLN A 782 -25.32 16.77 23.42
CA GLN A 782 -24.41 17.33 24.44
C GLN A 782 -23.05 17.79 23.87
N GLY A 783 -22.84 17.69 22.54
CA GLY A 783 -21.59 18.15 21.90
C GLY A 783 -20.39 17.22 22.05
N ASP A 784 -20.53 16.05 22.70
CA ASP A 784 -19.43 15.20 23.13
C ASP A 784 -18.89 14.20 22.08
N THR A 785 -19.54 14.07 20.89
CA THR A 785 -19.17 13.04 19.91
C THR A 785 -18.71 13.64 18.59
N PRO A 786 -17.44 13.44 18.19
CA PRO A 786 -16.95 13.97 16.93
C PRO A 786 -17.57 13.29 15.71
N VAL A 787 -17.89 14.04 14.66
CA VAL A 787 -18.47 13.57 13.39
C VAL A 787 -17.74 12.37 12.78
N LYS A 788 -16.42 12.30 12.94
CA LYS A 788 -15.61 11.19 12.45
C LYS A 788 -15.94 9.81 13.06
N LYS A 789 -16.45 9.79 14.31
CA LYS A 789 -16.85 8.54 14.97
C LYS A 789 -18.14 7.98 14.39
N ILE A 790 -19.06 8.85 14.03
CA ILE A 790 -20.35 8.48 13.42
C ILE A 790 -20.13 7.88 12.04
N GLN A 791 -19.27 8.47 11.24
CA GLN A 791 -18.90 7.96 9.90
C GLN A 791 -18.21 6.58 9.96
N ALA A 792 -17.35 6.36 10.94
CA ALA A 792 -16.68 5.07 11.13
C ALA A 792 -17.66 3.94 11.50
N LYS A 793 -18.64 4.23 12.36
CA LYS A 793 -19.66 3.26 12.79
C LYS A 793 -20.55 2.84 11.63
N LYS A 794 -20.98 3.77 10.78
CA LYS A 794 -21.76 3.50 9.56
C LYS A 794 -21.00 2.62 8.54
N ARG A 795 -19.71 2.85 8.33
CA ARG A 795 -18.89 2.07 7.40
C ARG A 795 -18.75 0.61 7.82
N VAL A 796 -18.61 0.34 9.11
CA VAL A 796 -18.45 -1.03 9.63
C VAL A 796 -19.75 -1.83 9.48
N GLN A 797 -20.91 -1.21 9.68
CA GLN A 797 -22.20 -1.91 9.51
C GLN A 797 -22.53 -2.19 8.04
N GLY A 798 -22.29 -1.25 7.14
CA GLY A 798 -22.48 -1.47 5.71
C GLY A 798 -21.59 -2.58 5.13
N SER A 799 -20.35 -2.67 5.61
CA SER A 799 -19.39 -3.72 5.23
C SER A 799 -19.83 -5.11 5.72
N ARG A 800 -20.43 -5.22 6.91
CA ARG A 800 -20.92 -6.49 7.45
C ARG A 800 -22.17 -7.02 6.74
N ARG A 801 -23.05 -6.15 6.25
CA ARG A 801 -24.21 -6.57 5.45
C ARG A 801 -23.82 -7.11 4.08
N ARG A 802 -22.88 -6.47 3.38
CA ARG A 802 -22.37 -6.97 2.09
C ARG A 802 -21.77 -8.37 2.16
N SER A 803 -21.12 -8.70 3.26
CA SER A 803 -20.54 -10.04 3.45
C SER A 803 -21.58 -11.13 3.78
N ARG A 804 -22.80 -10.77 4.21
CA ARG A 804 -23.89 -11.72 4.47
C ARG A 804 -24.75 -12.01 3.24
N GLU A 805 -25.04 -11.01 2.41
CA GLU A 805 -25.83 -11.19 1.19
C GLU A 805 -25.10 -11.94 0.08
N GLY A 806 -23.77 -11.82 -0.01
CA GLY A 806 -22.96 -12.59 -0.96
C GLY A 806 -22.79 -14.08 -0.65
N ARG A 807 -23.41 -14.59 0.43
CA ARG A 807 -23.36 -16.03 0.79
C ARG A 807 -24.68 -16.77 0.58
N SER A 808 -25.72 -16.13 0.15
CA SER A 808 -27.05 -16.73 -0.07
C SER A 808 -27.45 -16.84 -1.56
N GLN A 809 -26.49 -16.73 -2.49
CA GLN A 809 -26.69 -17.15 -3.89
C GLN A 809 -25.63 -18.17 -4.31
#